data_309ef74f773965e71591ca2e35eb5752
#
_entry.id   309ef74f773965e71591ca2e35eb5752
#
_cell.length_a   1.000
_cell.length_b   1.000
_cell.length_c   1.000
_cell.angle_alpha   90.00
_cell.angle_beta   90.00
_cell.angle_gamma   90.00
#
_symmetry.space_group_name_H-M   'P 1'
#
loop_
_entity.id
_entity.type
_entity.pdbx_description
1 polymer ?
#
loop_
_entity_poly.entity_id
_entity_poly.type
_entity_poly.pdbx_seq_one_letter_code
_entity_poly.pdbx_strand_id
1 'polypeptide(L)'
;MNLDYTPPPSLVPYLTSDKFITIQIGPYGCVDKDTEFLTPTGWKAISEYTTGDKVAQWVPETGKAEFVTPDAYIKLPCEKFYHFKHIYGLDMMVSPEHRMVYRLRRKGPKIHEKTADEVAAWYKRNGANMVRIPVTFKAPDAEGLPYTDDELRLAVAICADGYIQRPGQDAVTLNLKKQYKKYRVELLLDRLGIPFTLHKAGPGYSRYYFHFKLHDKVFGPSWWKATPHQLQVIAEELPNWDGGMSKKGNLLFRTKQKASADFAQYAFTSTGVKATLVLDNKDTYRIICSAVGADTVGLSGGKGPSGKVADNLSEVPSPDGFKYCFSVPSTYLILRRNGCIFVTGNSGKTTASIMKIAVQASKMAACPDGVRRSRCCIVRNTSRELSDTTQKDFLEKYVDGVAGDFIRSKNEFILKFDNPDGTKTECDCLFRGLDSDDDVKKLLSLQLSFAFIDEIRQISPEVFKALQGRVGRYPNKTLVPPRPEWGKNEKGAPIGGCVTDDGKPNFMVFASSNPPDRGTWWGDFLENPPTNAAVFFQPSGRSPECDWDQYLPDNYYQNLVESHDEEWCKVYVDGQLGASLEGQPVFKNFNKDVHVAKEHLRPVRGAPIVIGCDAALHPAAIYTQIDYKGRLLVLHEDYATGMGALTFVRDRVKRTLAEKFGGIDALICVDPAANTRSQSDERTWLDVARSLGMRTVTAPTNVIAARLTAVDAFLTRMID
;
A
#
# COMPACT_ATOMS: atom_id res chain seq x y z
N MET A 1 -7.62 31.24 -2.30
CA MET A 1 -7.58 29.88 -1.75
C MET A 1 -6.50 29.80 -0.67
N ASN A 2 -6.83 29.57 0.59
CA ASN A 2 -5.82 29.30 1.63
C ASN A 2 -5.58 27.80 1.67
N LEU A 3 -4.51 27.32 1.05
CA LEU A 3 -4.01 25.97 1.24
C LEU A 3 -3.28 25.93 2.58
N ASP A 4 -3.96 25.47 3.63
CA ASP A 4 -3.37 25.31 4.97
C ASP A 4 -2.54 24.00 5.02
N TYR A 5 -1.36 24.05 4.37
CA TYR A 5 -0.40 22.94 4.36
C TYR A 5 0.92 23.41 4.96
N THR A 6 1.30 22.83 6.07
CA THR A 6 2.62 23.02 6.68
C THR A 6 3.45 21.77 6.39
N PRO A 7 4.39 21.82 5.44
CA PRO A 7 5.24 20.68 5.14
C PRO A 7 6.16 20.34 6.32
N PRO A 8 6.45 19.05 6.56
CA PRO A 8 7.57 18.66 7.41
C PRO A 8 8.87 19.34 6.95
N PRO A 9 9.77 19.73 7.86
CA PRO A 9 11.02 20.39 7.51
C PRO A 9 11.84 19.65 6.43
N SER A 10 11.92 18.33 6.49
CA SER A 10 12.61 17.49 5.48
C SER A 10 12.03 17.59 4.07
N LEU A 11 10.75 17.98 3.94
CA LEU A 11 10.08 18.13 2.65
C LEU A 11 10.20 19.54 2.06
N VAL A 12 10.58 20.53 2.86
CA VAL A 12 10.73 21.92 2.38
C VAL A 12 11.77 22.04 1.25
N PRO A 13 12.98 21.43 1.34
CA PRO A 13 13.94 21.47 0.24
C PRO A 13 13.42 20.84 -1.05
N TYR A 14 12.65 19.74 -0.96
CA TYR A 14 12.02 19.12 -2.12
C TYR A 14 10.97 20.06 -2.75
N LEU A 15 10.11 20.67 -1.94
CA LEU A 15 9.05 21.56 -2.41
C LEU A 15 9.61 22.82 -3.10
N THR A 16 10.71 23.37 -2.56
CA THR A 16 11.29 24.64 -3.03
C THR A 16 12.38 24.49 -4.09
N SER A 17 12.86 23.27 -4.34
CA SER A 17 13.92 22.99 -5.33
C SER A 17 13.47 23.33 -6.75
N ASP A 18 14.33 24.08 -7.47
CA ASP A 18 14.17 24.46 -8.88
C ASP A 18 15.06 23.62 -9.83
N LYS A 19 15.64 22.51 -9.35
CA LYS A 19 16.41 21.59 -10.18
C LYS A 19 15.51 20.94 -11.25
N PHE A 20 16.08 20.70 -12.44
CA PHE A 20 15.36 20.11 -13.58
C PHE A 20 14.74 18.73 -13.27
N ILE A 21 15.44 17.91 -12.48
CA ILE A 21 14.91 16.67 -11.94
C ILE A 21 14.90 16.75 -10.42
N THR A 22 13.75 16.52 -9.80
CA THR A 22 13.59 16.61 -8.35
C THR A 22 12.87 15.36 -7.85
N ILE A 23 13.48 14.63 -6.92
CA ILE A 23 13.00 13.33 -6.47
C ILE A 23 12.91 13.30 -4.96
N GLN A 24 11.83 12.72 -4.44
CA GLN A 24 11.63 12.46 -3.02
C GLN A 24 11.59 10.97 -2.72
N ILE A 25 12.38 10.53 -1.76
CA ILE A 25 12.47 9.14 -1.28
C ILE A 25 12.14 9.10 0.21
N GLY A 26 11.31 8.13 0.65
CA GLY A 26 10.98 8.00 2.08
C GLY A 26 10.36 6.66 2.48
N PRO A 27 10.38 6.30 3.78
CA PRO A 27 9.98 4.99 4.30
C PRO A 27 8.46 4.78 4.42
N TYR A 28 8.03 3.53 4.76
CA TYR A 28 6.63 3.15 5.06
C TYR A 28 6.38 3.02 6.57
N GLY A 29 5.23 3.46 7.05
CA GLY A 29 4.75 3.24 8.41
C GLY A 29 3.78 2.04 8.51
N CYS A 30 3.99 1.10 9.45
CA CYS A 30 3.35 -0.23 9.49
C CYS A 30 2.87 -0.64 10.89
N VAL A 31 2.15 -1.80 10.98
CA VAL A 31 1.61 -2.43 12.19
C VAL A 31 2.15 -3.86 12.37
N ASP A 32 1.87 -4.51 13.51
CA ASP A 32 2.29 -5.88 13.80
C ASP A 32 1.39 -6.94 13.14
N LYS A 33 1.83 -8.22 13.17
CA LYS A 33 1.14 -9.35 12.55
C LYS A 33 -0.25 -9.66 13.10
N ASP A 34 -0.47 -9.35 14.40
CA ASP A 34 -1.71 -9.67 15.11
C ASP A 34 -2.77 -8.56 14.95
N THR A 35 -2.41 -7.49 14.28
CA THR A 35 -3.36 -6.45 13.86
C THR A 35 -4.24 -6.99 12.74
N GLU A 36 -5.56 -6.77 12.86
CA GLU A 36 -6.57 -7.22 11.92
C GLU A 36 -7.04 -6.07 11.04
N PHE A 37 -7.36 -6.34 9.78
CA PHE A 37 -8.02 -5.43 8.86
C PHE A 37 -9.47 -5.86 8.60
N LEU A 38 -10.33 -4.90 8.29
CA LEU A 38 -11.73 -5.14 8.02
C LEU A 38 -11.93 -5.49 6.54
N THR A 39 -12.60 -6.62 6.28
CA THR A 39 -13.04 -7.07 4.95
C THR A 39 -14.56 -6.96 4.81
N PRO A 40 -15.16 -7.11 3.61
CA PRO A 40 -16.61 -7.14 3.44
C PRO A 40 -17.35 -8.25 4.20
N THR A 41 -16.65 -9.24 4.74
CA THR A 41 -17.22 -10.42 5.41
C THR A 41 -16.72 -10.61 6.85
N GLY A 42 -15.91 -9.69 7.36
CA GLY A 42 -15.39 -9.75 8.72
C GLY A 42 -13.95 -9.30 8.88
N TRP A 43 -13.39 -9.56 10.04
CA TRP A 43 -12.01 -9.21 10.38
C TRP A 43 -11.05 -10.33 10.02
N LYS A 44 -9.90 -9.99 9.46
CA LYS A 44 -8.83 -10.90 9.05
C LYS A 44 -7.48 -10.37 9.56
N ALA A 45 -6.60 -11.25 10.05
CA ALA A 45 -5.26 -10.81 10.46
C ALA A 45 -4.48 -10.26 9.26
N ILE A 46 -3.73 -9.18 9.47
CA ILE A 46 -2.99 -8.51 8.39
C ILE A 46 -1.91 -9.42 7.78
N SER A 47 -1.34 -10.31 8.60
CA SER A 47 -0.38 -11.32 8.15
C SER A 47 -0.98 -12.42 7.27
N GLU A 48 -2.31 -12.57 7.25
CA GLU A 48 -3.06 -13.56 6.46
C GLU A 48 -3.66 -12.97 5.17
N TYR A 49 -3.32 -11.75 4.82
CA TYR A 49 -3.79 -11.12 3.58
C TYR A 49 -3.48 -11.98 2.36
N THR A 50 -4.44 -12.11 1.47
CA THR A 50 -4.29 -12.78 0.17
C THR A 50 -4.70 -11.83 -0.96
N THR A 51 -4.01 -11.94 -2.10
CA THR A 51 -4.32 -11.12 -3.28
C THR A 51 -5.79 -11.30 -3.68
N GLY A 52 -6.53 -10.19 -3.74
CA GLY A 52 -7.98 -10.17 -4.01
C GLY A 52 -8.83 -9.85 -2.78
N ASP A 53 -8.30 -9.91 -1.56
CA ASP A 53 -9.00 -9.39 -0.38
C ASP A 53 -9.22 -7.88 -0.51
N LYS A 54 -10.43 -7.42 -0.20
CA LYS A 54 -10.72 -6.00 -0.06
C LYS A 54 -10.45 -5.54 1.38
N VAL A 55 -9.91 -4.35 1.51
CA VAL A 55 -9.53 -3.73 2.80
C VAL A 55 -10.38 -2.48 3.03
N ALA A 56 -10.86 -2.29 4.24
CA ALA A 56 -11.57 -1.06 4.61
C ALA A 56 -10.59 0.10 4.78
N GLN A 57 -10.68 1.08 3.89
CA GLN A 57 -10.11 2.41 4.10
C GLN A 57 -11.10 3.31 4.86
N TRP A 58 -10.58 4.36 5.50
CA TRP A 58 -11.39 5.38 6.13
C TRP A 58 -11.31 6.69 5.35
N VAL A 59 -12.45 7.31 5.06
CA VAL A 59 -12.55 8.58 4.35
C VAL A 59 -12.75 9.71 5.37
N PRO A 60 -11.73 10.56 5.62
CA PRO A 60 -11.76 11.56 6.70
C PRO A 60 -12.91 12.56 6.61
N GLU A 61 -13.25 13.01 5.39
CA GLU A 61 -14.24 14.04 5.10
C GLU A 61 -15.65 13.61 5.50
N THR A 62 -15.97 12.34 5.29
CA THR A 62 -17.29 11.75 5.57
C THR A 62 -17.32 10.94 6.86
N GLY A 63 -16.16 10.48 7.31
CA GLY A 63 -15.99 9.50 8.39
C GLY A 63 -16.44 8.09 8.01
N LYS A 64 -16.62 7.81 6.70
CA LYS A 64 -17.17 6.56 6.16
C LYS A 64 -16.06 5.54 5.88
N ALA A 65 -16.36 4.26 6.05
CA ALA A 65 -15.53 3.18 5.57
C ALA A 65 -15.85 2.90 4.09
N GLU A 66 -14.83 2.53 3.30
CA GLU A 66 -14.99 2.05 1.93
C GLU A 66 -14.12 0.81 1.72
N PHE A 67 -14.64 -0.21 1.05
CA PHE A 67 -13.89 -1.42 0.73
C PHE A 67 -13.19 -1.28 -0.61
N VAL A 68 -11.85 -1.22 -0.58
CA VAL A 68 -10.98 -1.09 -1.75
C VAL A 68 -10.05 -2.29 -1.88
N THR A 69 -9.60 -2.56 -3.10
CA THR A 69 -8.42 -3.41 -3.29
C THR A 69 -7.20 -2.55 -2.94
N PRO A 70 -6.34 -2.96 -2.01
CA PRO A 70 -5.17 -2.16 -1.68
C PRO A 70 -4.22 -2.08 -2.88
N ASP A 71 -3.60 -0.91 -3.08
CA ASP A 71 -2.61 -0.68 -4.13
C ASP A 71 -1.36 -1.53 -3.92
N ALA A 72 -1.01 -1.76 -2.65
CA ALA A 72 0.09 -2.63 -2.25
C ALA A 72 -0.17 -3.24 -0.86
N TYR A 73 0.26 -4.47 -0.69
CA TYR A 73 0.46 -5.11 0.61
C TYR A 73 1.95 -5.12 0.93
N ILE A 74 2.28 -4.60 2.08
CA ILE A 74 3.65 -4.38 2.52
C ILE A 74 3.92 -5.29 3.71
N LYS A 75 4.95 -6.14 3.58
CA LYS A 75 5.51 -6.94 4.67
C LYS A 75 7.00 -6.67 4.70
N LEU A 76 7.49 -6.02 5.74
CA LEU A 76 8.89 -5.61 5.89
C LEU A 76 9.43 -6.10 7.23
N PRO A 77 10.74 -6.36 7.35
CA PRO A 77 11.37 -6.61 8.64
C PRO A 77 11.12 -5.47 9.61
N CYS A 78 10.87 -5.80 10.86
CA CYS A 78 10.68 -4.84 11.94
C CYS A 78 11.07 -5.47 13.26
N GLU A 79 11.87 -4.79 14.06
CA GLU A 79 12.31 -5.32 15.35
C GLU A 79 11.39 -4.93 16.47
N LYS A 80 10.96 -3.68 16.46
CA LYS A 80 10.19 -3.15 17.57
C LYS A 80 9.01 -2.33 17.10
N PHE A 81 8.01 -2.30 17.96
CA PHE A 81 6.82 -1.48 17.83
C PHE A 81 6.62 -0.59 19.06
N TYR A 82 5.94 0.52 18.88
CA TYR A 82 5.27 1.21 19.96
C TYR A 82 3.93 0.55 20.23
N HIS A 83 3.73 0.10 21.47
CA HIS A 83 2.48 -0.46 21.92
C HIS A 83 1.73 0.60 22.73
N PHE A 84 0.74 1.22 22.11
CA PHE A 84 -0.22 2.13 22.77
C PHE A 84 -1.39 1.31 23.28
N LYS A 85 -1.47 1.10 24.59
CA LYS A 85 -2.50 0.27 25.21
C LYS A 85 -3.24 1.05 26.29
N HIS A 86 -4.55 1.20 26.12
CA HIS A 86 -5.41 1.86 27.09
C HIS A 86 -6.50 0.93 27.56
N ILE A 87 -6.66 0.81 28.91
CA ILE A 87 -7.62 -0.13 29.53
C ILE A 87 -9.07 0.08 29.11
N TYR A 88 -9.42 1.24 28.56
CA TYR A 88 -10.76 1.58 28.09
C TYR A 88 -10.92 1.45 26.56
N GLY A 89 -10.15 0.60 25.91
CA GLY A 89 -10.39 0.18 24.53
C GLY A 89 -9.53 0.87 23.48
N LEU A 90 -8.22 0.90 23.70
CA LEU A 90 -7.21 1.11 22.68
C LEU A 90 -6.14 0.05 22.84
N ASP A 91 -5.75 -0.59 21.74
CA ASP A 91 -4.60 -1.46 21.65
C ASP A 91 -4.06 -1.30 20.23
N MET A 92 -2.93 -0.60 20.08
CA MET A 92 -2.27 -0.34 18.81
C MET A 92 -0.81 -0.71 18.94
N MET A 93 -0.33 -1.56 18.05
CA MET A 93 1.08 -1.89 17.94
C MET A 93 1.56 -1.42 16.58
N VAL A 94 2.32 -0.33 16.56
CA VAL A 94 2.70 0.40 15.35
C VAL A 94 4.19 0.63 15.31
N SER A 95 4.77 0.54 14.11
CA SER A 95 6.18 0.88 13.93
C SER A 95 6.43 2.37 14.19
N PRO A 96 7.63 2.76 14.59
CA PRO A 96 7.95 4.14 14.99
C PRO A 96 7.56 5.20 13.97
N GLU A 97 7.81 4.96 12.71
CA GLU A 97 7.50 5.83 11.59
C GLU A 97 6.02 5.81 11.16
N HIS A 98 5.19 5.01 11.82
CA HIS A 98 3.79 4.87 11.49
C HIS A 98 3.01 6.16 11.71
N ARG A 99 2.25 6.61 10.71
CA ARG A 99 1.43 7.83 10.77
C ARG A 99 0.21 7.63 11.66
N MET A 100 0.28 8.17 12.86
CA MET A 100 -0.81 8.20 13.83
C MET A 100 -1.81 9.30 13.48
N VAL A 101 -3.07 8.93 13.44
CA VAL A 101 -4.19 9.84 13.20
C VAL A 101 -4.88 10.14 14.54
N TYR A 102 -5.04 11.43 14.89
CA TYR A 102 -5.62 11.81 16.17
C TYR A 102 -6.35 13.15 16.13
N ARG A 103 -7.21 13.36 17.14
CA ARG A 103 -7.83 14.65 17.44
C ARG A 103 -7.27 15.22 18.73
N LEU A 104 -7.28 16.54 18.85
CA LEU A 104 -6.88 17.23 20.06
C LEU A 104 -8.11 17.43 20.95
N ARG A 105 -7.99 17.04 22.24
CA ARG A 105 -9.01 17.31 23.24
C ARG A 105 -9.24 18.82 23.32
N ARG A 106 -10.50 19.26 23.19
CA ARG A 106 -10.93 20.69 23.24
C ARG A 106 -10.61 21.56 22.00
N LYS A 107 -10.12 21.02 20.89
CA LYS A 107 -9.86 21.78 19.65
C LYS A 107 -10.78 21.41 18.48
N GLY A 108 -11.98 20.85 18.75
CA GLY A 108 -12.95 20.50 17.73
C GLY A 108 -12.64 19.20 16.95
N PRO A 109 -13.36 18.94 15.85
CA PRO A 109 -13.27 17.66 15.10
C PRO A 109 -12.04 17.57 14.20
N LYS A 110 -11.19 18.61 14.07
CA LYS A 110 -10.03 18.61 13.19
C LYS A 110 -9.11 17.42 13.48
N ILE A 111 -8.76 16.71 12.42
CA ILE A 111 -7.81 15.62 12.44
C ILE A 111 -6.39 16.19 12.39
N HIS A 112 -5.50 15.59 13.15
CA HIS A 112 -4.07 15.87 13.18
C HIS A 112 -3.31 14.58 12.94
N GLU A 113 -2.12 14.71 12.40
CA GLU A 113 -1.26 13.59 12.05
C GLU A 113 0.14 13.83 12.63
N LYS A 114 0.74 12.75 13.12
CA LYS A 114 2.12 12.68 13.57
C LYS A 114 2.60 11.23 13.48
N THR A 115 3.91 11.00 13.41
CA THR A 115 4.41 9.63 13.54
C THR A 115 4.13 9.05 14.91
N ALA A 116 4.13 7.73 15.02
CA ALA A 116 3.95 7.05 16.30
C ALA A 116 5.02 7.49 17.31
N ASP A 117 6.19 7.74 16.83
CA ASP A 117 7.34 8.22 17.56
C ASP A 117 7.14 9.64 18.11
N GLU A 118 6.71 10.59 17.27
CA GLU A 118 6.34 11.93 17.71
C GLU A 118 5.22 11.93 18.76
N VAL A 119 4.21 11.06 18.56
CA VAL A 119 3.11 10.90 19.52
C VAL A 119 3.65 10.32 20.83
N ALA A 120 4.55 9.35 20.78
CA ALA A 120 5.18 8.75 21.94
C ALA A 120 6.05 9.76 22.70
N ALA A 121 6.87 10.53 22.01
CA ALA A 121 7.69 11.59 22.59
C ALA A 121 6.85 12.71 23.21
N TRP A 122 5.76 13.10 22.55
CA TRP A 122 4.84 14.10 23.10
C TRP A 122 4.13 13.57 24.34
N TYR A 123 3.72 12.29 24.34
CA TYR A 123 3.15 11.62 25.49
C TYR A 123 4.09 11.67 26.71
N LYS A 124 5.36 11.35 26.53
CA LYS A 124 6.39 11.35 27.59
C LYS A 124 6.61 12.76 28.18
N ARG A 125 6.56 13.82 27.36
CA ARG A 125 6.85 15.22 27.80
C ARG A 125 5.64 15.91 28.43
N ASN A 126 4.45 15.75 27.87
CA ASN A 126 3.29 16.62 28.21
C ASN A 126 2.16 15.86 28.90
N GLY A 127 2.33 14.56 29.14
CA GLY A 127 1.22 13.72 29.60
C GLY A 127 0.13 13.56 28.54
N ALA A 128 -0.57 12.47 28.59
CA ALA A 128 -1.40 11.95 27.51
C ALA A 128 -2.77 12.63 27.32
N ASN A 129 -3.09 13.69 28.03
CA ASN A 129 -4.47 14.21 28.08
C ASN A 129 -4.95 14.89 26.79
N MET A 130 -4.06 15.15 25.82
CA MET A 130 -4.38 15.95 24.63
C MET A 130 -4.68 15.11 23.39
N VAL A 131 -4.08 13.93 23.24
CA VAL A 131 -4.20 13.07 22.05
C VAL A 131 -5.36 12.10 22.18
N ARG A 132 -6.22 12.04 21.18
CA ARG A 132 -7.37 11.14 21.11
C ARG A 132 -7.42 10.44 19.76
N ILE A 133 -7.31 9.12 19.74
CA ILE A 133 -7.35 8.28 18.54
C ILE A 133 -8.81 8.05 18.14
N PRO A 134 -9.19 8.23 16.84
CA PRO A 134 -10.49 7.85 16.33
C PRO A 134 -10.69 6.33 16.40
N VAL A 135 -11.87 5.89 16.89
CA VAL A 135 -12.18 4.48 17.12
C VAL A 135 -13.55 4.07 16.60
N THR A 136 -14.17 4.95 15.82
CA THR A 136 -15.46 4.72 15.15
C THR A 136 -15.38 5.17 13.69
N PHE A 137 -16.29 4.66 12.90
CA PHE A 137 -16.47 5.02 11.50
C PHE A 137 -17.96 4.92 11.13
N LYS A 138 -18.35 5.42 9.97
CA LYS A 138 -19.67 5.17 9.39
C LYS A 138 -19.60 3.96 8.45
N ALA A 139 -20.64 3.13 8.47
CA ALA A 139 -20.70 1.97 7.59
C ALA A 139 -20.64 2.35 6.10
N PRO A 140 -20.02 1.50 5.26
CA PRO A 140 -20.12 1.63 3.81
C PRO A 140 -21.55 1.37 3.31
N ASP A 141 -21.87 1.78 2.09
CA ASP A 141 -23.08 1.36 1.43
C ASP A 141 -23.04 -0.14 1.16
N ALA A 142 -24.17 -0.82 1.33
CA ALA A 142 -24.29 -2.26 1.18
C ALA A 142 -25.65 -2.62 0.54
N GLU A 143 -25.75 -3.86 0.01
CA GLU A 143 -26.94 -4.36 -0.70
C GLU A 143 -28.19 -4.38 0.18
N GLY A 144 -28.02 -4.59 1.48
CA GLY A 144 -29.09 -4.73 2.45
C GLY A 144 -29.47 -6.18 2.74
N LEU A 145 -30.07 -6.36 3.91
CA LEU A 145 -30.71 -7.61 4.31
C LEU A 145 -32.18 -7.61 3.86
N PRO A 146 -32.76 -8.76 3.49
CA PRO A 146 -34.13 -8.85 3.00
C PRO A 146 -35.15 -8.81 4.15
N TYR A 147 -35.02 -7.83 5.04
CA TYR A 147 -35.88 -7.65 6.21
C TYR A 147 -36.34 -6.20 6.33
N THR A 148 -37.59 -6.00 6.70
CA THR A 148 -38.09 -4.75 7.25
C THR A 148 -37.48 -4.50 8.64
N ASP A 149 -37.65 -3.31 9.18
CA ASP A 149 -37.08 -2.97 10.49
C ASP A 149 -37.61 -3.86 11.63
N ASP A 150 -38.90 -4.17 11.65
CA ASP A 150 -39.46 -5.03 12.70
C ASP A 150 -39.14 -6.51 12.49
N GLU A 151 -39.04 -6.98 11.24
CA GLU A 151 -38.48 -8.31 10.93
C GLU A 151 -37.01 -8.41 11.34
N LEU A 152 -36.23 -7.37 11.11
CA LEU A 152 -34.83 -7.33 11.51
C LEU A 152 -34.66 -7.37 13.02
N ARG A 153 -35.51 -6.64 13.78
CA ARG A 153 -35.55 -6.71 15.25
C ARG A 153 -35.91 -8.11 15.72
N LEU A 154 -36.91 -8.75 15.10
CA LEU A 154 -37.28 -10.13 15.43
C LEU A 154 -36.15 -11.11 15.08
N ALA A 155 -35.47 -10.94 13.95
CA ALA A 155 -34.32 -11.73 13.55
C ALA A 155 -33.18 -11.63 14.57
N VAL A 156 -32.87 -10.43 15.08
CA VAL A 156 -31.90 -10.21 16.19
C VAL A 156 -32.31 -10.95 17.46
N ALA A 157 -33.60 -10.91 17.82
CA ALA A 157 -34.13 -11.65 18.96
C ALA A 157 -33.93 -13.16 18.83
N ILE A 158 -34.19 -13.71 17.64
CA ILE A 158 -34.01 -15.13 17.34
C ILE A 158 -32.52 -15.53 17.37
N CYS A 159 -31.64 -14.70 16.82
CA CYS A 159 -30.19 -14.93 16.89
C CYS A 159 -29.70 -15.02 18.33
N ALA A 160 -30.20 -14.15 19.22
CA ALA A 160 -29.79 -14.10 20.62
C ALA A 160 -30.39 -15.26 21.44
N ASP A 161 -31.70 -15.29 21.60
CA ASP A 161 -32.42 -16.17 22.54
C ASP A 161 -33.20 -17.31 21.84
N GLY A 162 -33.25 -17.35 20.51
CA GLY A 162 -34.05 -18.31 19.75
C GLY A 162 -33.42 -19.69 19.62
N TYR A 163 -34.27 -20.66 19.34
CA TYR A 163 -33.90 -22.02 18.96
C TYR A 163 -34.61 -22.41 17.67
N ILE A 164 -33.86 -22.88 16.70
CA ILE A 164 -34.35 -23.41 15.42
C ILE A 164 -34.02 -24.90 15.43
N GLN A 165 -35.00 -25.78 15.27
CA GLN A 165 -34.84 -27.22 15.41
C GLN A 165 -33.89 -27.81 14.38
N ARG A 166 -33.95 -27.33 13.13
CA ARG A 166 -33.04 -27.74 12.06
C ARG A 166 -32.67 -26.55 11.18
N PRO A 167 -31.42 -26.45 10.70
CA PRO A 167 -31.05 -25.43 9.73
C PRO A 167 -32.01 -25.44 8.51
N GLY A 168 -32.47 -24.27 8.09
CA GLY A 168 -33.40 -24.11 6.96
C GLY A 168 -34.88 -24.31 7.27
N GLN A 169 -35.27 -24.60 8.52
CA GLN A 169 -36.65 -24.59 8.97
C GLN A 169 -37.03 -23.19 9.48
N ASP A 170 -38.31 -22.82 9.21
CA ASP A 170 -38.85 -21.54 9.66
C ASP A 170 -39.43 -21.60 11.08
N ALA A 171 -39.45 -22.79 11.70
CA ALA A 171 -40.03 -23.00 13.04
C ALA A 171 -39.06 -22.51 14.14
N VAL A 172 -39.47 -21.48 14.82
CA VAL A 172 -38.67 -20.82 15.87
C VAL A 172 -39.32 -21.07 17.23
N THR A 173 -38.47 -21.32 18.22
CA THR A 173 -38.85 -21.37 19.63
C THR A 173 -38.06 -20.36 20.45
N LEU A 174 -38.71 -19.51 21.24
CA LEU A 174 -38.10 -18.61 22.20
C LEU A 174 -38.55 -18.99 23.62
N ASN A 175 -37.57 -19.24 24.52
CA ASN A 175 -37.83 -19.51 25.94
C ASN A 175 -37.43 -18.28 26.78
N LEU A 176 -38.38 -17.45 27.17
CA LEU A 176 -38.13 -16.17 27.82
C LEU A 176 -38.56 -16.16 29.28
N LYS A 177 -37.70 -15.67 30.18
CA LYS A 177 -37.99 -15.47 31.57
C LYS A 177 -38.30 -14.01 31.90
N LYS A 178 -37.53 -13.09 31.37
CA LYS A 178 -37.60 -11.65 31.69
C LYS A 178 -38.84 -11.01 31.06
N GLN A 179 -39.62 -10.28 31.87
CA GLN A 179 -40.91 -9.71 31.43
C GLN A 179 -40.76 -8.74 30.26
N TYR A 180 -39.70 -7.90 30.25
CA TYR A 180 -39.47 -6.97 29.13
C TYR A 180 -39.17 -7.67 27.82
N LYS A 181 -38.47 -8.83 27.82
CA LYS A 181 -38.23 -9.62 26.60
C LYS A 181 -39.53 -10.23 26.10
N LYS A 182 -40.43 -10.72 27.00
CA LYS A 182 -41.74 -11.24 26.64
C LYS A 182 -42.56 -10.18 25.95
N TYR A 183 -42.71 -9.02 26.58
CA TYR A 183 -43.45 -7.89 26.02
C TYR A 183 -42.89 -7.47 24.67
N ARG A 184 -41.58 -7.44 24.51
CA ARG A 184 -40.91 -7.03 23.26
C ARG A 184 -41.20 -8.03 22.13
N VAL A 185 -41.11 -9.34 22.35
CA VAL A 185 -41.37 -10.34 21.32
C VAL A 185 -42.84 -10.33 20.93
N GLU A 186 -43.76 -10.22 21.89
CA GLU A 186 -45.21 -10.14 21.65
C GLU A 186 -45.53 -8.92 20.77
N LEU A 187 -44.97 -7.75 21.10
CA LEU A 187 -45.12 -6.52 20.30
C LEU A 187 -44.60 -6.68 18.85
N LEU A 188 -43.45 -7.33 18.66
CA LEU A 188 -42.91 -7.56 17.31
C LEU A 188 -43.74 -8.54 16.52
N LEU A 189 -44.18 -9.65 17.13
CA LEU A 189 -45.04 -10.65 16.47
C LEU A 189 -46.39 -10.05 16.08
N ASP A 190 -46.97 -9.23 16.97
CA ASP A 190 -48.26 -8.54 16.70
C ASP A 190 -48.13 -7.56 15.50
N ARG A 191 -47.08 -6.70 15.51
CA ARG A 191 -46.82 -5.74 14.43
C ARG A 191 -46.58 -6.40 13.09
N LEU A 192 -45.94 -7.58 13.08
CA LEU A 192 -45.62 -8.35 11.89
C LEU A 192 -46.84 -9.24 11.45
N GLY A 193 -47.90 -9.32 12.27
CA GLY A 193 -49.02 -10.20 12.02
C GLY A 193 -48.61 -11.70 12.06
N ILE A 194 -47.57 -12.06 12.80
CA ILE A 194 -47.07 -13.42 12.89
C ILE A 194 -47.81 -14.17 14.01
N PRO A 195 -48.61 -15.22 13.67
CA PRO A 195 -49.30 -16.02 14.68
C PRO A 195 -48.28 -16.80 15.52
N PHE A 196 -48.51 -16.87 16.81
CA PHE A 196 -47.68 -17.62 17.74
C PHE A 196 -48.46 -18.44 18.74
N THR A 197 -47.86 -19.49 19.25
CA THR A 197 -48.37 -20.29 20.36
C THR A 197 -47.55 -20.03 21.62
N LEU A 198 -48.22 -19.82 22.74
CA LEU A 198 -47.63 -19.55 24.01
C LEU A 198 -47.81 -20.72 24.98
N HIS A 199 -46.72 -21.30 25.48
CA HIS A 199 -46.73 -22.35 26.49
C HIS A 199 -45.95 -21.95 27.77
N LYS A 200 -46.36 -22.43 28.91
CA LYS A 200 -45.57 -22.34 30.15
C LYS A 200 -44.42 -23.38 30.07
N ALA A 201 -43.20 -22.92 30.23
CA ALA A 201 -42.00 -23.75 30.10
C ALA A 201 -41.26 -23.97 31.43
N GLY A 202 -41.94 -23.76 32.54
CA GLY A 202 -41.37 -23.83 33.91
C GLY A 202 -41.65 -22.55 34.73
N PRO A 203 -41.18 -22.48 36.00
CA PRO A 203 -41.48 -21.33 36.86
C PRO A 203 -40.92 -20.01 36.28
N GLY A 204 -41.87 -19.14 35.88
CA GLY A 204 -41.56 -17.84 35.31
C GLY A 204 -41.13 -17.85 33.82
N TYR A 205 -40.97 -18.99 33.18
CA TYR A 205 -40.62 -19.10 31.75
C TYR A 205 -41.84 -19.17 30.87
N SER A 206 -41.86 -18.44 29.75
CA SER A 206 -42.81 -18.52 28.64
C SER A 206 -42.10 -19.00 27.42
N ARG A 207 -42.68 -19.99 26.72
CA ARG A 207 -42.21 -20.53 25.46
C ARG A 207 -43.10 -20.05 24.35
N TYR A 208 -42.51 -19.29 23.42
CA TYR A 208 -43.15 -18.80 22.20
C TYR A 208 -42.76 -19.72 21.04
N TYR A 209 -43.74 -20.16 20.29
CA TYR A 209 -43.55 -20.95 19.07
C TYR A 209 -44.20 -20.22 17.90
N PHE A 210 -43.43 -19.93 16.86
CA PHE A 210 -43.92 -19.24 15.66
C PHE A 210 -43.04 -19.59 14.44
N HIS A 211 -43.45 -19.17 13.25
CA HIS A 211 -42.71 -19.36 12.02
C HIS A 211 -42.04 -18.05 11.58
N PHE A 212 -40.77 -18.08 11.32
CA PHE A 212 -40.03 -16.94 10.79
C PHE A 212 -38.80 -17.42 9.99
N LYS A 213 -38.69 -16.94 8.72
CA LYS A 213 -37.62 -17.32 7.84
C LYS A 213 -36.34 -16.54 8.19
N LEU A 214 -35.45 -17.19 8.89
CA LEU A 214 -34.12 -16.65 9.23
C LEU A 214 -33.07 -17.27 8.33
N HIS A 215 -32.23 -16.45 7.68
CA HIS A 215 -31.18 -16.93 6.79
C HIS A 215 -30.06 -17.63 7.56
N ASP A 216 -29.63 -17.06 8.70
CA ASP A 216 -28.58 -17.61 9.54
C ASP A 216 -28.81 -17.21 10.99
N LYS A 217 -28.75 -18.16 11.91
CA LYS A 217 -28.89 -17.90 13.35
C LYS A 217 -27.65 -17.28 13.98
N VAL A 218 -26.50 -17.43 13.34
CA VAL A 218 -25.26 -16.77 13.74
C VAL A 218 -25.11 -15.51 12.92
N PHE A 219 -24.65 -14.42 13.50
CA PHE A 219 -24.29 -13.21 12.74
C PHE A 219 -23.06 -13.49 11.87
N GLY A 220 -23.22 -14.34 10.87
CA GLY A 220 -22.22 -14.79 9.93
C GLY A 220 -22.08 -13.87 8.71
N PRO A 221 -21.39 -14.33 7.64
CA PRO A 221 -21.05 -13.50 6.47
C PRO A 221 -22.26 -12.84 5.79
N SER A 222 -23.44 -13.46 5.83
CA SER A 222 -24.67 -12.89 5.24
C SER A 222 -25.10 -11.58 5.91
N TRP A 223 -24.85 -11.41 7.20
CA TRP A 223 -25.22 -10.23 7.97
C TRP A 223 -24.38 -9.00 7.64
N TRP A 224 -23.17 -9.18 7.13
CA TRP A 224 -22.29 -8.08 6.76
C TRP A 224 -22.76 -7.27 5.55
N LYS A 225 -23.83 -7.73 4.88
CA LYS A 225 -24.53 -7.01 3.81
C LYS A 225 -25.51 -5.96 4.32
N ALA A 226 -25.69 -5.82 5.63
CA ALA A 226 -26.63 -4.86 6.23
C ALA A 226 -26.30 -3.41 5.82
N THR A 227 -27.34 -2.65 5.42
CA THR A 227 -27.20 -1.22 5.12
C THR A 227 -26.86 -0.43 6.39
N PRO A 228 -26.35 0.82 6.28
CA PRO A 228 -26.14 1.69 7.43
C PRO A 228 -27.37 1.85 8.32
N HIS A 229 -28.57 1.97 7.72
CA HIS A 229 -29.84 2.01 8.46
C HIS A 229 -30.12 0.71 9.21
N GLN A 230 -29.95 -0.43 8.54
CA GLN A 230 -30.15 -1.75 9.16
C GLN A 230 -29.16 -2.00 10.30
N LEU A 231 -27.91 -1.59 10.17
CA LEU A 231 -26.92 -1.65 11.25
C LEU A 231 -27.33 -0.81 12.46
N GLN A 232 -27.95 0.35 12.23
CA GLN A 232 -28.52 1.17 13.31
C GLN A 232 -29.64 0.41 14.03
N VAL A 233 -30.59 -0.18 13.31
CA VAL A 233 -31.67 -0.99 13.87
C VAL A 233 -31.14 -2.18 14.68
N ILE A 234 -30.11 -2.88 14.16
CA ILE A 234 -29.46 -3.99 14.84
C ILE A 234 -28.78 -3.52 16.13
N ALA A 235 -27.99 -2.43 16.05
CA ALA A 235 -27.28 -1.89 17.20
C ALA A 235 -28.22 -1.44 18.33
N GLU A 236 -29.39 -0.90 17.99
CA GLU A 236 -30.44 -0.54 18.93
C GLU A 236 -31.13 -1.75 19.54
N GLU A 237 -31.26 -2.85 18.79
CA GLU A 237 -31.98 -4.04 19.20
C GLU A 237 -31.15 -5.00 20.05
N LEU A 238 -29.88 -5.23 19.73
CA LEU A 238 -28.97 -6.16 20.41
C LEU A 238 -28.98 -6.04 21.95
N PRO A 239 -29.00 -4.84 22.56
CA PRO A 239 -29.02 -4.68 24.02
C PRO A 239 -30.25 -5.26 24.72
N ASN A 240 -31.35 -5.39 24.02
CA ASN A 240 -32.63 -5.88 24.57
C ASN A 240 -32.61 -7.40 24.83
N TRP A 241 -31.65 -8.12 24.20
CA TRP A 241 -31.62 -9.60 24.22
C TRP A 241 -30.44 -10.13 25.05
N ASP A 242 -29.26 -10.33 24.49
CA ASP A 242 -28.08 -10.80 25.20
C ASP A 242 -27.22 -9.66 25.73
N GLY A 243 -27.85 -8.51 25.93
CA GLY A 243 -27.27 -7.29 26.40
C GLY A 243 -27.66 -6.94 27.83
N GLY A 244 -27.14 -5.81 28.26
CA GLY A 244 -27.45 -5.20 29.55
C GLY A 244 -26.65 -3.95 29.75
N MET A 245 -26.97 -3.24 30.84
CA MET A 245 -26.23 -2.04 31.22
C MET A 245 -25.33 -2.33 32.41
N SER A 246 -24.07 -1.93 32.35
CA SER A 246 -23.15 -2.01 33.50
C SER A 246 -23.54 -0.97 34.57
N LYS A 247 -23.04 -1.15 35.81
CA LYS A 247 -23.20 -0.15 36.89
C LYS A 247 -22.65 1.24 36.53
N LYS A 248 -21.78 1.33 35.51
CA LYS A 248 -21.20 2.58 35.01
C LYS A 248 -21.93 3.14 33.79
N GLY A 249 -23.09 2.59 33.41
CA GLY A 249 -23.87 3.03 32.26
C GLY A 249 -23.35 2.58 30.89
N ASN A 250 -22.35 1.70 30.86
CA ASN A 250 -21.89 1.12 29.59
C ASN A 250 -22.85 0.02 29.14
N LEU A 251 -23.18 0.01 27.87
CA LEU A 251 -23.96 -1.05 27.27
C LEU A 251 -23.06 -2.26 27.02
N LEU A 252 -23.57 -3.44 27.34
CA LEU A 252 -22.85 -4.71 27.22
C LEU A 252 -23.63 -5.65 26.32
N PHE A 253 -22.92 -6.37 25.46
CA PHE A 253 -23.46 -7.51 24.73
C PHE A 253 -22.54 -8.72 24.96
N ARG A 254 -23.10 -9.93 25.05
CA ARG A 254 -22.34 -11.18 25.27
C ARG A 254 -22.77 -12.27 24.33
N THR A 255 -21.80 -13.01 23.82
CA THR A 255 -22.05 -14.19 22.98
C THR A 255 -20.90 -15.18 23.08
N LYS A 256 -21.16 -16.47 22.85
CA LYS A 256 -20.11 -17.50 22.72
C LYS A 256 -19.57 -17.60 21.30
N GLN A 257 -20.25 -17.04 20.32
CA GLN A 257 -19.88 -17.11 18.90
C GLN A 257 -18.98 -15.93 18.52
N LYS A 258 -17.73 -16.22 18.10
CA LYS A 258 -16.77 -15.18 17.66
C LYS A 258 -17.34 -14.34 16.51
N ALA A 259 -17.91 -15.00 15.49
CA ALA A 259 -18.50 -14.33 14.35
C ALA A 259 -19.61 -13.34 14.76
N SER A 260 -20.49 -13.75 15.69
CA SER A 260 -21.54 -12.88 16.23
C SER A 260 -20.97 -11.72 17.06
N ALA A 261 -19.87 -11.95 17.76
CA ALA A 261 -19.18 -10.90 18.51
C ALA A 261 -18.54 -9.86 17.56
N ASP A 262 -17.87 -10.32 16.51
CA ASP A 262 -17.24 -9.47 15.51
C ASP A 262 -18.28 -8.60 14.78
N PHE A 263 -19.38 -9.21 14.36
CA PHE A 263 -20.45 -8.47 13.69
C PHE A 263 -21.14 -7.47 14.63
N ALA A 264 -21.44 -7.86 15.88
CA ALA A 264 -22.02 -6.94 16.85
C ALA A 264 -21.11 -5.75 17.17
N GLN A 265 -19.79 -5.98 17.29
CA GLN A 265 -18.82 -4.90 17.41
C GLN A 265 -18.84 -3.97 16.20
N TYR A 266 -18.87 -4.54 14.99
CA TYR A 266 -18.97 -3.78 13.75
C TYR A 266 -20.24 -2.94 13.72
N ALA A 267 -21.40 -3.51 14.03
CA ALA A 267 -22.67 -2.79 14.05
C ALA A 267 -22.64 -1.59 15.02
N PHE A 268 -22.16 -1.76 16.24
CA PHE A 268 -22.01 -0.64 17.18
C PHE A 268 -21.00 0.40 16.69
N THR A 269 -19.83 -0.04 16.22
CA THR A 269 -18.76 0.90 15.87
C THR A 269 -19.10 1.70 14.63
N SER A 270 -19.76 1.08 13.65
CA SER A 270 -20.18 1.73 12.40
C SER A 270 -21.35 2.70 12.54
N THR A 271 -22.03 2.68 13.68
CA THR A 271 -23.07 3.67 14.05
C THR A 271 -22.53 4.80 14.93
N GLY A 272 -21.20 4.91 15.07
CA GLY A 272 -20.55 5.95 15.85
C GLY A 272 -20.43 5.65 17.36
N VAL A 273 -20.74 4.43 17.78
CA VAL A 273 -20.62 4.00 19.17
C VAL A 273 -19.32 3.23 19.37
N LYS A 274 -18.42 3.74 20.19
CA LYS A 274 -17.21 3.01 20.53
C LYS A 274 -17.55 1.66 21.16
N ALA A 275 -17.06 0.58 20.58
CA ALA A 275 -17.26 -0.79 21.03
C ALA A 275 -15.95 -1.54 21.14
N THR A 276 -15.66 -2.10 22.30
CA THR A 276 -14.46 -2.92 22.55
C THR A 276 -14.86 -4.36 22.76
N LEU A 277 -14.21 -5.28 22.06
CA LEU A 277 -14.42 -6.72 22.18
C LEU A 277 -13.40 -7.29 23.18
N VAL A 278 -13.88 -8.04 24.18
CA VAL A 278 -13.06 -8.68 25.20
C VAL A 278 -13.48 -10.13 25.31
N LEU A 279 -12.53 -11.05 25.40
CA LEU A 279 -12.79 -12.43 25.79
C LEU A 279 -12.92 -12.51 27.33
N ASP A 280 -14.14 -12.80 27.80
CA ASP A 280 -14.49 -12.86 29.21
C ASP A 280 -14.58 -14.35 29.59
N ASN A 281 -13.71 -14.83 30.45
CA ASN A 281 -13.54 -16.27 30.70
C ASN A 281 -13.30 -17.07 29.40
N LYS A 282 -12.89 -18.30 29.44
CA LYS A 282 -12.39 -19.07 28.29
C LYS A 282 -13.35 -19.18 27.09
N ASP A 283 -14.66 -18.85 27.22
CA ASP A 283 -15.67 -19.20 26.22
C ASP A 283 -16.70 -18.10 25.87
N THR A 284 -16.59 -16.89 26.43
CA THR A 284 -17.59 -15.86 26.19
C THR A 284 -16.95 -14.55 25.75
N TYR A 285 -17.37 -14.07 24.59
CA TYR A 285 -17.02 -12.74 24.09
C TYR A 285 -17.95 -11.69 24.66
N ARG A 286 -17.40 -10.58 25.10
CA ARG A 286 -18.13 -9.43 25.63
C ARG A 286 -17.79 -8.17 24.84
N ILE A 287 -18.80 -7.55 24.27
CA ILE A 287 -18.69 -6.22 23.67
C ILE A 287 -19.06 -5.19 24.73
N ILE A 288 -18.19 -4.20 24.93
CA ILE A 288 -18.38 -3.09 25.87
C ILE A 288 -18.52 -1.82 25.06
N CYS A 289 -19.73 -1.24 25.05
CA CYS A 289 -20.02 0.02 24.36
C CYS A 289 -19.98 1.17 25.34
N SER A 290 -19.35 2.28 24.99
CA SER A 290 -19.32 3.48 25.82
C SER A 290 -20.69 4.14 25.90
N ALA A 291 -21.11 4.57 27.08
CA ALA A 291 -22.45 5.09 27.34
C ALA A 291 -22.82 6.38 26.58
N VAL A 292 -21.87 7.17 26.13
CA VAL A 292 -22.13 8.42 25.40
C VAL A 292 -21.00 8.70 24.41
N GLY A 293 -21.32 8.79 23.13
CA GLY A 293 -20.67 9.58 22.08
C GLY A 293 -19.13 9.70 22.02
N ALA A 294 -18.38 8.74 22.56
CA ALA A 294 -16.94 8.74 22.49
C ALA A 294 -16.51 8.10 21.16
N ASP A 295 -16.41 8.91 20.11
CA ASP A 295 -15.87 8.54 18.81
C ASP A 295 -14.33 8.42 18.81
N THR A 296 -13.69 8.79 19.92
CA THR A 296 -12.24 8.78 20.11
C THR A 296 -11.85 8.27 21.50
N VAL A 297 -10.65 7.68 21.61
CA VAL A 297 -10.02 7.25 22.88
C VAL A 297 -8.77 8.07 23.14
N GLY A 298 -8.64 8.57 24.39
CA GLY A 298 -7.43 9.27 24.82
C GLY A 298 -6.28 8.30 25.07
N LEU A 299 -5.05 8.77 24.88
CA LEU A 299 -3.85 8.03 25.27
C LEU A 299 -3.58 8.11 26.79
N SER A 300 -4.28 8.99 27.51
CA SER A 300 -4.08 9.18 28.96
C SER A 300 -4.56 8.00 29.80
N GLY A 301 -3.68 7.53 30.66
CA GLY A 301 -3.94 6.44 31.60
C GLY A 301 -5.13 6.66 32.50
N GLY A 302 -6.06 5.71 32.49
CA GLY A 302 -6.92 5.50 33.65
C GLY A 302 -6.08 4.97 34.82
N LYS A 303 -6.49 5.25 36.05
CA LYS A 303 -5.92 4.57 37.21
C LYS A 303 -6.25 3.08 37.09
N GLY A 304 -5.22 2.22 37.06
CA GLY A 304 -5.38 0.78 37.13
C GLY A 304 -6.04 0.38 38.47
N PRO A 305 -6.37 -0.92 38.67
CA PRO A 305 -6.93 -1.43 39.91
C PRO A 305 -6.11 -1.06 41.19
N SER A 306 -4.81 -0.86 41.03
CA SER A 306 -3.85 -0.45 42.06
C SER A 306 -3.87 1.06 42.40
N GLY A 307 -4.71 1.87 41.70
CA GLY A 307 -4.72 3.32 41.84
C GLY A 307 -3.55 4.04 41.16
N LYS A 308 -2.55 3.33 40.65
CA LYS A 308 -1.43 3.90 39.85
C LYS A 308 -1.89 4.19 38.44
N VAL A 309 -1.40 5.29 37.85
CA VAL A 309 -1.58 5.57 36.44
C VAL A 309 -0.86 4.45 35.67
N ALA A 310 -1.62 3.69 34.89
CA ALA A 310 -1.03 2.65 34.05
C ALA A 310 -0.16 3.32 32.98
N ASP A 311 1.05 2.80 32.76
CA ASP A 311 1.87 3.19 31.62
C ASP A 311 1.17 2.64 30.35
N ASN A 312 0.72 3.55 29.51
CA ASN A 312 -0.07 3.20 28.32
C ASN A 312 0.77 3.14 27.05
N LEU A 313 2.07 3.34 27.19
CA LEU A 313 3.04 3.29 26.12
C LEU A 313 4.21 2.42 26.54
N SER A 314 4.49 1.40 25.77
CA SER A 314 5.69 0.57 25.91
C SER A 314 6.32 0.33 24.55
N GLU A 315 7.62 0.17 24.51
CA GLU A 315 8.33 -0.37 23.36
C GLU A 315 8.37 -1.88 23.50
N VAL A 316 8.03 -2.59 22.44
CA VAL A 316 7.98 -4.06 22.45
C VAL A 316 8.67 -4.61 21.20
N PRO A 317 9.40 -5.74 21.30
CA PRO A 317 9.98 -6.38 20.14
C PRO A 317 8.88 -6.84 19.18
N SER A 318 9.19 -6.91 17.89
CA SER A 318 8.27 -7.48 16.91
C SER A 318 7.99 -8.96 17.22
N PRO A 319 6.71 -9.38 17.21
CA PRO A 319 6.34 -10.75 17.54
C PRO A 319 6.87 -11.81 16.57
N ASP A 320 7.16 -11.44 15.34
CA ASP A 320 7.64 -12.32 14.27
C ASP A 320 8.77 -11.73 13.42
N GLY A 321 9.33 -10.60 13.83
CA GLY A 321 10.39 -9.92 13.12
C GLY A 321 9.91 -9.09 11.92
N PHE A 322 8.59 -8.94 11.70
CA PHE A 322 8.03 -8.19 10.56
C PHE A 322 7.06 -7.11 10.98
N LYS A 323 6.85 -6.15 10.09
CA LYS A 323 5.79 -5.15 10.12
C LYS A 323 4.94 -5.23 8.86
N TYR A 324 3.66 -4.85 8.96
CA TYR A 324 2.67 -5.03 7.92
C TYR A 324 1.91 -3.73 7.65
N CYS A 325 1.61 -3.44 6.38
CA CYS A 325 0.81 -2.29 5.99
C CYS A 325 0.06 -2.53 4.68
N PHE A 326 -0.94 -1.69 4.41
CA PHE A 326 -1.56 -1.55 3.11
C PHE A 326 -1.33 -0.13 2.59
N SER A 327 -1.07 0.00 1.29
CA SER A 327 -1.32 1.25 0.59
C SER A 327 -2.78 1.26 0.13
N VAL A 328 -3.52 2.30 0.48
CA VAL A 328 -4.92 2.48 0.08
C VAL A 328 -5.15 3.91 -0.40
N PRO A 329 -6.12 4.15 -1.31
CA PRO A 329 -6.34 5.46 -1.92
C PRO A 329 -6.53 6.61 -0.93
N SER A 330 -7.31 6.43 0.13
CA SER A 330 -7.51 7.47 1.16
C SER A 330 -6.30 7.72 2.04
N THR A 331 -5.29 6.85 1.99
CA THR A 331 -4.13 6.80 2.91
C THR A 331 -4.47 6.57 4.37
N TYR A 332 -5.71 6.22 4.71
CA TYR A 332 -6.18 5.93 6.06
C TYR A 332 -6.80 4.55 6.15
N LEU A 333 -6.51 3.82 7.22
CA LEU A 333 -6.93 2.45 7.45
C LEU A 333 -7.80 2.32 8.69
N ILE A 334 -8.78 1.42 8.63
CA ILE A 334 -9.56 0.94 9.77
C ILE A 334 -8.98 -0.40 10.18
N LEU A 335 -8.34 -0.43 11.33
CA LEU A 335 -7.67 -1.60 11.86
C LEU A 335 -8.23 -1.98 13.24
N ARG A 336 -7.97 -3.23 13.65
CA ARG A 336 -8.34 -3.75 14.96
C ARG A 336 -7.19 -4.54 15.55
N ARG A 337 -6.94 -4.41 16.84
CA ARG A 337 -6.01 -5.25 17.59
C ARG A 337 -6.58 -5.60 18.95
N ASN A 338 -6.50 -6.88 19.32
CA ASN A 338 -7.05 -7.38 20.58
C ASN A 338 -8.48 -6.88 20.86
N GLY A 339 -9.33 -6.86 19.83
CA GLY A 339 -10.70 -6.38 19.91
C GLY A 339 -10.86 -4.85 20.08
N CYS A 340 -9.82 -4.06 19.91
CA CYS A 340 -9.84 -2.60 19.91
C CYS A 340 -9.72 -2.07 18.50
N ILE A 341 -10.75 -1.38 18.00
CA ILE A 341 -10.76 -0.76 16.67
C ILE A 341 -10.09 0.62 16.76
N PHE A 342 -9.31 0.97 15.74
CA PHE A 342 -8.69 2.29 15.61
C PHE A 342 -8.52 2.67 14.13
N VAL A 343 -8.48 4.00 13.89
CA VAL A 343 -8.16 4.58 12.57
C VAL A 343 -6.74 5.07 12.59
N THR A 344 -6.00 4.81 11.51
CA THR A 344 -4.59 5.18 11.37
C THR A 344 -4.25 5.55 9.92
N GLY A 345 -3.06 6.12 9.67
CA GLY A 345 -2.65 6.62 8.36
C GLY A 345 -1.40 5.94 7.80
N ASN A 346 -1.09 6.25 6.52
CA ASN A 346 0.12 5.85 5.79
C ASN A 346 1.01 7.09 5.50
N SER A 347 2.20 6.96 4.88
CA SER A 347 3.15 8.07 4.65
C SER A 347 2.63 9.11 3.63
N GLY A 348 3.00 10.40 3.78
CA GLY A 348 2.44 11.54 3.02
C GLY A 348 3.23 12.02 1.79
N LYS A 349 4.06 11.17 1.12
CA LYS A 349 4.93 11.55 -0.01
C LYS A 349 4.17 12.15 -1.21
N THR A 350 3.11 11.49 -1.65
CA THR A 350 2.28 11.92 -2.78
C THR A 350 1.67 13.31 -2.54
N THR A 351 1.22 13.59 -1.31
CA THR A 351 0.68 14.90 -0.92
C THR A 351 1.67 16.04 -1.16
N ALA A 352 2.95 15.86 -0.76
CA ALA A 352 3.98 16.88 -0.98
C ALA A 352 4.21 17.13 -2.48
N SER A 353 4.21 16.09 -3.30
CA SER A 353 4.36 16.21 -4.75
C SER A 353 3.17 16.93 -5.41
N ILE A 354 1.94 16.65 -4.98
CA ILE A 354 0.74 17.38 -5.41
C ILE A 354 0.85 18.86 -5.06
N MET A 355 1.27 19.21 -3.84
CA MET A 355 1.46 20.60 -3.43
C MET A 355 2.56 21.32 -4.22
N LYS A 356 3.63 20.59 -4.63
CA LYS A 356 4.70 21.13 -5.48
C LYS A 356 4.17 21.64 -6.82
N ILE A 357 3.11 21.05 -7.40
CA ILE A 357 2.48 21.52 -8.64
C ILE A 357 2.02 22.98 -8.47
N ALA A 358 1.27 23.29 -7.42
CA ALA A 358 0.80 24.66 -7.18
C ALA A 358 1.96 25.65 -6.93
N VAL A 359 2.96 25.24 -6.14
CA VAL A 359 4.15 26.06 -5.85
C VAL A 359 4.90 26.40 -7.13
N GLN A 360 5.11 25.44 -8.03
CA GLN A 360 5.84 25.72 -9.27
C GLN A 360 4.97 26.46 -10.30
N ALA A 361 3.67 26.19 -10.34
CA ALA A 361 2.74 26.94 -11.20
C ALA A 361 2.65 28.42 -10.82
N SER A 362 2.65 28.77 -9.53
CA SER A 362 2.63 30.15 -9.05
C SER A 362 3.91 30.95 -9.37
N LYS A 363 5.04 30.26 -9.60
CA LYS A 363 6.31 30.89 -9.99
C LYS A 363 6.42 31.21 -11.47
N MET A 364 5.48 30.76 -12.33
CA MET A 364 5.52 31.03 -13.76
C MET A 364 5.37 32.53 -14.03
N ALA A 365 6.09 33.08 -15.01
CA ALA A 365 5.91 34.45 -15.45
C ALA A 365 4.48 34.68 -15.92
N ALA A 366 3.90 35.78 -15.50
CA ALA A 366 2.56 36.16 -15.93
C ALA A 366 2.53 36.48 -17.44
N CYS A 367 1.53 35.96 -18.14
CA CYS A 367 1.17 36.37 -19.49
C CYS A 367 0.70 37.81 -19.53
N PRO A 368 0.59 38.44 -20.69
CA PRO A 368 0.13 39.87 -20.82
C PRO A 368 -1.27 40.13 -20.21
N ASP A 369 -2.09 39.09 -20.08
CA ASP A 369 -3.42 39.16 -19.46
C ASP A 369 -3.41 38.98 -17.93
N GLY A 370 -2.24 38.92 -17.30
CA GLY A 370 -2.09 38.74 -15.86
C GLY A 370 -2.26 37.31 -15.37
N VAL A 371 -2.33 36.30 -16.27
CA VAL A 371 -2.50 34.91 -15.90
C VAL A 371 -1.16 34.15 -16.02
N ARG A 372 -0.79 33.44 -14.96
CA ARG A 372 0.38 32.53 -14.93
C ARG A 372 -0.04 31.14 -15.41
N ARG A 373 0.25 30.83 -16.67
CA ARG A 373 -0.16 29.58 -17.32
C ARG A 373 0.91 28.53 -17.22
N SER A 374 0.49 27.32 -16.92
CA SER A 374 1.36 26.14 -16.89
C SER A 374 0.60 24.87 -17.25
N ARG A 375 1.33 23.78 -17.52
CA ARG A 375 0.75 22.48 -17.79
C ARG A 375 1.58 21.39 -17.14
N CYS A 376 0.95 20.58 -16.28
CA CYS A 376 1.57 19.47 -15.58
C CYS A 376 0.99 18.14 -16.05
N CYS A 377 1.83 17.18 -16.45
CA CYS A 377 1.39 15.80 -16.67
C CYS A 377 1.65 15.00 -15.40
N ILE A 378 0.61 14.36 -14.87
CA ILE A 378 0.66 13.50 -13.70
C ILE A 378 0.58 12.05 -14.20
N VAL A 379 1.64 11.28 -13.94
CA VAL A 379 1.84 9.96 -14.54
C VAL A 379 1.94 8.88 -13.46
N ARG A 380 1.31 7.74 -13.72
CA ARG A 380 1.48 6.50 -12.97
C ARG A 380 1.49 5.29 -13.92
N ASN A 381 1.91 4.13 -13.43
CA ASN A 381 2.11 2.92 -14.25
C ASN A 381 0.84 2.48 -15.00
N THR A 382 -0.34 2.55 -14.37
CA THR A 382 -1.61 2.22 -15.03
C THR A 382 -2.67 3.30 -14.81
N SER A 383 -3.64 3.40 -15.75
CA SER A 383 -4.78 4.33 -15.63
C SER A 383 -5.63 4.03 -14.41
N ARG A 384 -5.77 2.75 -14.04
CA ARG A 384 -6.52 2.33 -12.86
C ARG A 384 -5.82 2.77 -11.58
N GLU A 385 -4.53 2.50 -11.43
CA GLU A 385 -3.76 2.96 -10.27
C GLU A 385 -3.78 4.48 -10.16
N LEU A 386 -3.66 5.18 -11.29
CA LEU A 386 -3.72 6.65 -11.32
C LEU A 386 -5.05 7.17 -10.80
N SER A 387 -6.18 6.63 -11.28
CA SER A 387 -7.52 7.07 -10.90
C SER A 387 -7.86 6.73 -9.45
N ASP A 388 -7.43 5.55 -8.99
CA ASP A 388 -7.78 5.04 -7.67
C ASP A 388 -6.93 5.66 -6.54
N THR A 389 -5.79 6.31 -6.88
CA THR A 389 -4.83 6.84 -5.90
C THR A 389 -4.49 8.31 -6.18
N THR A 390 -3.48 8.58 -6.99
CA THR A 390 -2.88 9.91 -7.20
C THR A 390 -3.88 10.96 -7.66
N GLN A 391 -4.80 10.59 -8.58
CA GLN A 391 -5.85 11.50 -9.06
C GLN A 391 -6.88 11.78 -7.97
N LYS A 392 -7.25 10.77 -7.18
CA LYS A 392 -8.16 10.92 -6.05
C LYS A 392 -7.54 11.84 -4.99
N ASP A 393 -6.30 11.58 -4.59
CA ASP A 393 -5.55 12.45 -3.65
C ASP A 393 -5.45 13.89 -4.17
N PHE A 394 -5.26 14.07 -5.47
CA PHE A 394 -5.23 15.38 -6.10
C PHE A 394 -6.57 16.10 -5.99
N LEU A 395 -7.67 15.41 -6.33
CA LEU A 395 -9.03 15.98 -6.30
C LEU A 395 -9.53 16.24 -4.87
N GLU A 396 -9.01 15.51 -3.89
CA GLU A 396 -9.26 15.76 -2.46
C GLU A 396 -8.55 17.04 -1.98
N LYS A 397 -7.36 17.35 -2.50
CA LYS A 397 -6.61 18.57 -2.17
C LYS A 397 -7.10 19.78 -2.96
N TYR A 398 -7.43 19.59 -4.23
CA TYR A 398 -7.93 20.61 -5.13
C TYR A 398 -9.37 20.33 -5.51
N VAL A 399 -10.29 20.76 -4.67
CA VAL A 399 -11.72 20.46 -4.80
C VAL A 399 -12.29 21.04 -6.09
N ASP A 400 -12.99 20.22 -6.86
CA ASP A 400 -13.69 20.60 -8.08
C ASP A 400 -14.73 21.71 -7.81
N GLY A 401 -14.75 22.74 -8.66
CA GLY A 401 -15.59 23.93 -8.47
C GLY A 401 -15.09 24.92 -7.42
N VAL A 402 -14.02 24.63 -6.66
CA VAL A 402 -13.42 25.50 -5.63
C VAL A 402 -12.00 25.91 -6.00
N ALA A 403 -11.16 24.92 -6.27
CA ALA A 403 -9.75 25.12 -6.63
C ALA A 403 -9.53 25.08 -8.15
N GLY A 404 -10.56 24.86 -8.93
CA GLY A 404 -10.53 24.73 -10.38
C GLY A 404 -11.64 23.84 -10.89
N ASP A 405 -11.51 23.35 -12.11
CA ASP A 405 -12.54 22.59 -12.82
C ASP A 405 -12.01 21.24 -13.31
N PHE A 406 -12.68 20.15 -12.97
CA PHE A 406 -12.34 18.80 -13.45
C PHE A 406 -13.09 18.47 -14.74
N ILE A 407 -12.38 18.34 -15.85
CA ILE A 407 -12.92 17.99 -17.17
C ILE A 407 -12.86 16.46 -17.35
N ARG A 408 -13.91 15.77 -16.91
CA ARG A 408 -13.98 14.30 -16.91
C ARG A 408 -13.72 13.67 -18.28
N SER A 409 -14.26 14.25 -19.37
CA SER A 409 -14.10 13.72 -20.73
C SER A 409 -12.65 13.70 -21.23
N LYS A 410 -11.77 14.55 -20.68
CA LYS A 410 -10.35 14.63 -21.02
C LYS A 410 -9.45 14.01 -19.97
N ASN A 411 -9.98 13.69 -18.81
CA ASN A 411 -9.24 13.32 -17.61
C ASN A 411 -8.19 14.38 -17.23
N GLU A 412 -8.65 15.65 -17.10
CA GLU A 412 -7.82 16.82 -16.87
C GLU A 412 -8.47 17.72 -15.81
N PHE A 413 -7.63 18.34 -14.96
CA PHE A 413 -8.07 19.33 -13.98
C PHE A 413 -7.39 20.67 -14.28
N ILE A 414 -8.16 21.74 -14.39
CA ILE A 414 -7.62 23.10 -14.53
C ILE A 414 -7.56 23.71 -13.14
N LEU A 415 -6.38 23.67 -12.53
CA LEU A 415 -6.12 24.29 -11.23
C LEU A 415 -6.08 25.80 -11.35
N LYS A 416 -6.89 26.53 -10.55
CA LYS A 416 -7.03 27.99 -10.59
C LYS A 416 -6.96 28.59 -9.20
N PHE A 417 -6.15 29.63 -9.03
CA PHE A 417 -6.09 30.41 -7.79
C PHE A 417 -5.51 31.80 -8.00
N ASP A 418 -5.85 32.74 -7.11
CA ASP A 418 -5.32 34.09 -7.11
C ASP A 418 -3.99 34.12 -6.33
N ASN A 419 -3.02 34.89 -6.85
CA ASN A 419 -1.74 35.11 -6.20
C ASN A 419 -1.77 36.40 -5.38
N PRO A 420 -0.90 36.52 -4.34
CA PRO A 420 -0.82 37.74 -3.51
C PRO A 420 -0.46 39.02 -4.27
N ASP A 421 0.18 38.89 -5.43
CA ASP A 421 0.59 39.98 -6.31
C ASP A 421 -0.53 40.45 -7.27
N GLY A 422 -1.74 39.92 -7.14
CA GLY A 422 -2.89 40.22 -7.98
C GLY A 422 -2.95 39.49 -9.30
N THR A 423 -1.95 38.66 -9.64
CA THR A 423 -2.02 37.74 -10.79
C THR A 423 -2.86 36.53 -10.50
N LYS A 424 -3.27 35.78 -11.54
CA LYS A 424 -3.98 34.49 -11.41
C LYS A 424 -3.10 33.38 -11.91
N THR A 425 -3.16 32.20 -11.25
CA THR A 425 -2.52 30.98 -11.73
C THR A 425 -3.55 30.08 -12.37
N GLU A 426 -3.23 29.57 -13.56
CA GLU A 426 -3.96 28.48 -14.24
C GLU A 426 -2.98 27.36 -14.62
N CYS A 427 -3.19 26.15 -14.10
CA CYS A 427 -2.38 24.98 -14.43
C CYS A 427 -3.25 23.85 -14.97
N ASP A 428 -3.04 23.47 -16.22
CA ASP A 428 -3.66 22.27 -16.82
C ASP A 428 -3.00 21.03 -16.25
N CYS A 429 -3.65 20.28 -15.38
CA CYS A 429 -3.17 19.03 -14.80
C CYS A 429 -3.73 17.86 -15.59
N LEU A 430 -2.87 17.18 -16.36
CA LEU A 430 -3.21 16.07 -17.26
C LEU A 430 -2.95 14.75 -16.56
N PHE A 431 -3.96 13.93 -16.30
CA PHE A 431 -3.80 12.60 -15.72
C PHE A 431 -3.59 11.55 -16.81
N ARG A 432 -2.47 10.83 -16.78
CA ARG A 432 -2.08 9.85 -17.81
C ARG A 432 -1.56 8.56 -17.19
N GLY A 433 -2.28 7.44 -17.39
CA GLY A 433 -1.79 6.08 -17.12
C GLY A 433 -1.05 5.53 -18.33
N LEU A 434 -0.27 4.48 -18.12
CA LEU A 434 0.62 3.89 -19.12
C LEU A 434 0.25 2.40 -19.34
N ASP A 435 -1.01 2.15 -19.68
CA ASP A 435 -1.54 0.78 -19.83
C ASP A 435 -1.02 0.08 -21.10
N SER A 436 -0.49 0.84 -22.08
CA SER A 436 -0.03 0.34 -23.37
C SER A 436 1.12 1.16 -23.96
N ASP A 437 1.85 0.58 -24.92
CA ASP A 437 2.89 1.27 -25.68
C ASP A 437 2.36 2.51 -26.44
N ASP A 438 1.08 2.52 -26.80
CA ASP A 438 0.46 3.66 -27.47
C ASP A 438 0.25 4.84 -26.50
N ASP A 439 0.05 4.59 -25.23
CA ASP A 439 -0.03 5.65 -24.22
C ASP A 439 1.33 6.34 -24.04
N VAL A 440 2.42 5.56 -24.08
CA VAL A 440 3.79 6.12 -24.13
C VAL A 440 4.00 7.01 -25.34
N LYS A 441 3.54 6.60 -26.53
CA LYS A 441 3.61 7.43 -27.75
C LYS A 441 2.80 8.72 -27.64
N LYS A 442 1.63 8.68 -27.00
CA LYS A 442 0.82 9.88 -26.74
C LYS A 442 1.54 10.91 -25.86
N LEU A 443 2.35 10.47 -24.89
CA LEU A 443 3.18 11.37 -24.08
C LEU A 443 4.15 12.20 -24.93
N LEU A 444 4.67 11.62 -26.02
CA LEU A 444 5.62 12.29 -26.93
C LEU A 444 5.01 13.47 -27.69
N SER A 445 3.69 13.59 -27.75
CA SER A 445 2.98 14.73 -28.38
C SER A 445 2.72 15.89 -27.45
N LEU A 446 2.89 15.71 -26.13
CA LEU A 446 2.55 16.72 -25.13
C LEU A 446 3.54 17.89 -25.11
N GLN A 447 3.03 19.06 -24.76
CA GLN A 447 3.80 20.27 -24.46
C GLN A 447 3.54 20.63 -22.99
N LEU A 448 4.55 20.51 -22.15
CA LEU A 448 4.44 20.60 -20.71
C LEU A 448 5.33 21.68 -20.12
N SER A 449 4.93 22.20 -18.96
CA SER A 449 5.81 22.91 -18.03
C SER A 449 6.47 21.92 -17.09
N PHE A 450 5.65 21.03 -16.52
CA PHE A 450 6.04 20.10 -15.47
C PHE A 450 5.58 18.68 -15.78
N ALA A 451 6.27 17.68 -15.21
CA ALA A 451 5.80 16.30 -15.14
C ALA A 451 5.97 15.79 -13.71
N PHE A 452 4.92 15.26 -13.13
CA PHE A 452 4.92 14.55 -11.86
C PHE A 452 4.79 13.05 -12.09
N ILE A 453 5.73 12.26 -11.59
CA ILE A 453 5.72 10.81 -11.67
C ILE A 453 5.54 10.25 -10.25
N ASP A 454 4.41 9.65 -10.00
CA ASP A 454 4.16 8.97 -8.73
C ASP A 454 4.58 7.51 -8.83
N GLU A 455 5.30 7.01 -7.80
CA GLU A 455 5.93 5.69 -7.75
C GLU A 455 6.85 5.41 -8.98
N ILE A 456 7.82 6.31 -9.22
CA ILE A 456 8.76 6.23 -10.37
C ILE A 456 9.49 4.89 -10.50
N ARG A 457 9.64 4.12 -9.41
CA ARG A 457 10.23 2.77 -9.43
C ARG A 457 9.48 1.80 -10.37
N GLN A 458 8.21 2.06 -10.63
CA GLN A 458 7.36 1.23 -11.51
C GLN A 458 7.41 1.68 -12.98
N ILE A 459 8.03 2.80 -13.29
CA ILE A 459 8.05 3.42 -14.61
C ILE A 459 9.31 3.01 -15.39
N SER A 460 9.18 2.78 -16.70
CA SER A 460 10.35 2.47 -17.53
C SER A 460 11.25 3.67 -17.76
N PRO A 461 12.56 3.46 -18.00
CA PRO A 461 13.51 4.54 -18.28
C PRO A 461 13.15 5.31 -19.57
N GLU A 462 12.49 4.68 -20.53
CA GLU A 462 12.06 5.30 -21.80
C GLU A 462 10.99 6.36 -21.54
N VAL A 463 10.00 6.06 -20.69
CA VAL A 463 8.95 7.00 -20.29
C VAL A 463 9.55 8.18 -19.53
N PHE A 464 10.46 7.92 -18.58
CA PHE A 464 11.15 8.97 -17.85
C PHE A 464 11.92 9.92 -18.77
N LYS A 465 12.69 9.38 -19.75
CA LYS A 465 13.38 10.17 -20.77
C LYS A 465 12.41 10.92 -21.70
N ALA A 466 11.30 10.29 -22.06
CA ALA A 466 10.27 10.92 -22.88
C ALA A 466 9.70 12.17 -22.22
N LEU A 467 9.35 12.11 -20.93
CA LEU A 467 8.80 13.26 -20.17
C LEU A 467 9.84 14.38 -20.05
N GLN A 468 11.12 14.08 -19.81
CA GLN A 468 12.18 15.08 -19.81
C GLN A 468 12.26 15.87 -21.12
N GLY A 469 12.00 15.21 -22.27
CA GLY A 469 11.96 15.87 -23.56
C GLY A 469 10.68 16.66 -23.85
N ARG A 470 9.69 16.63 -22.97
CA ARG A 470 8.37 17.32 -23.15
C ARG A 470 8.19 18.53 -22.26
N VAL A 471 8.86 18.60 -21.11
CA VAL A 471 8.82 19.77 -20.22
C VAL A 471 9.58 20.97 -20.81
N GLY A 472 9.21 22.18 -20.41
CA GLY A 472 9.77 23.42 -20.93
C GLY A 472 9.20 23.89 -22.29
N ARG A 473 8.11 23.25 -22.77
CA ARG A 473 7.47 23.59 -24.07
C ARG A 473 6.18 24.40 -23.92
N TYR A 474 5.63 24.49 -22.74
CA TYR A 474 4.44 25.28 -22.45
C TYR A 474 4.66 26.05 -21.13
N PRO A 475 4.28 27.35 -21.04
CA PRO A 475 3.84 28.22 -22.12
C PRO A 475 4.97 28.50 -23.13
N ASN A 476 4.59 28.79 -24.37
CA ASN A 476 5.55 29.18 -25.41
C ASN A 476 5.80 30.70 -25.37
N LYS A 477 6.73 31.19 -26.21
CA LYS A 477 7.08 32.61 -26.30
C LYS A 477 5.96 33.52 -26.84
N THR A 478 4.91 32.95 -27.42
CA THR A 478 3.71 33.73 -27.83
C THR A 478 2.86 34.05 -26.61
N LEU A 479 2.75 33.14 -25.67
CA LEU A 479 1.97 33.34 -24.44
C LEU A 479 2.74 34.15 -23.38
N VAL A 480 4.05 33.91 -23.27
CA VAL A 480 4.96 34.64 -22.40
C VAL A 480 6.04 35.27 -23.30
N PRO A 481 5.81 36.45 -23.86
CA PRO A 481 6.76 37.10 -24.75
C PRO A 481 8.07 37.42 -24.06
N PRO A 482 9.19 37.43 -24.82
CA PRO A 482 10.46 37.89 -24.28
C PRO A 482 10.39 39.32 -23.74
N ARG A 483 11.02 39.54 -22.58
CA ARG A 483 11.17 40.85 -21.99
C ARG A 483 12.63 41.29 -22.08
N PRO A 484 12.91 42.57 -22.39
CA PRO A 484 14.28 43.08 -22.52
C PRO A 484 15.17 42.83 -21.29
N GLU A 485 14.58 42.94 -20.10
CA GLU A 485 15.23 42.74 -18.80
C GLU A 485 15.71 41.29 -18.56
N TRP A 486 15.12 40.30 -19.24
CA TRP A 486 15.53 38.89 -19.14
C TRP A 486 16.75 38.55 -19.99
N GLY A 487 17.10 39.44 -20.95
CA GLY A 487 18.25 39.24 -21.80
C GLY A 487 18.10 38.11 -22.83
N LYS A 488 19.22 37.46 -23.13
CA LYS A 488 19.30 36.38 -24.11
C LYS A 488 19.89 35.12 -23.48
N ASN A 489 19.48 33.98 -23.98
CA ASN A 489 20.03 32.69 -23.56
C ASN A 489 21.46 32.47 -24.15
N GLU A 490 22.12 31.38 -23.77
CA GLU A 490 23.47 31.02 -24.23
C GLU A 490 23.63 30.94 -25.77
N LYS A 491 22.52 30.72 -26.50
CA LYS A 491 22.48 30.70 -27.95
C LYS A 491 22.12 32.06 -28.57
N GLY A 492 22.07 33.14 -27.77
CA GLY A 492 21.75 34.50 -28.23
C GLY A 492 20.26 34.75 -28.52
N ALA A 493 19.37 33.83 -28.24
CA ALA A 493 17.93 33.98 -28.43
C ALA A 493 17.27 34.69 -27.23
N PRO A 494 16.30 35.61 -27.46
CA PRO A 494 15.58 36.28 -26.38
C PRO A 494 14.88 35.28 -25.43
N ILE A 495 14.98 35.50 -24.13
CA ILE A 495 14.37 34.67 -23.09
C ILE A 495 12.88 34.96 -22.99
N GLY A 496 12.06 33.90 -22.94
CA GLY A 496 10.60 33.95 -22.82
C GLY A 496 10.03 32.52 -22.85
N GLY A 497 8.73 32.37 -22.65
CA GLY A 497 8.04 31.08 -22.58
C GLY A 497 8.02 30.55 -21.14
N CYS A 498 8.52 29.36 -20.94
CA CYS A 498 8.47 28.63 -19.66
C CYS A 498 9.54 29.15 -18.66
N VAL A 499 9.32 30.34 -18.13
CA VAL A 499 10.24 31.06 -17.22
C VAL A 499 9.49 31.66 -16.03
N THR A 500 10.24 32.09 -15.01
CA THR A 500 9.77 32.87 -13.87
C THR A 500 9.76 34.37 -14.23
N ASP A 501 9.21 35.22 -13.36
CA ASP A 501 9.16 36.68 -13.57
C ASP A 501 10.55 37.33 -13.66
N ASP A 502 11.59 36.72 -13.15
CA ASP A 502 13.00 37.14 -13.29
C ASP A 502 13.71 36.50 -14.49
N GLY A 503 12.98 35.82 -15.37
CA GLY A 503 13.50 35.21 -16.61
C GLY A 503 14.26 33.88 -16.44
N LYS A 504 14.28 33.28 -15.27
CA LYS A 504 14.92 31.97 -15.08
C LYS A 504 14.04 30.85 -15.60
N PRO A 505 14.61 29.77 -16.15
CA PRO A 505 13.86 28.59 -16.56
C PRO A 505 13.03 28.02 -15.40
N ASN A 506 11.73 27.76 -15.65
CA ASN A 506 10.81 27.14 -14.69
C ASN A 506 10.10 25.95 -15.32
N PHE A 507 10.82 24.87 -15.47
CA PHE A 507 10.30 23.58 -15.98
C PHE A 507 11.09 22.42 -15.38
N MET A 508 10.39 21.34 -15.01
CA MET A 508 11.02 20.22 -14.33
C MET A 508 10.23 18.93 -14.44
N VAL A 509 10.92 17.82 -14.19
CA VAL A 509 10.32 16.52 -13.86
C VAL A 509 10.54 16.27 -12.38
N PHE A 510 9.50 15.96 -11.64
CA PHE A 510 9.62 15.60 -10.23
C PHE A 510 8.89 14.30 -9.94
N ALA A 511 9.38 13.57 -8.95
CA ALA A 511 8.88 12.24 -8.65
C ALA A 511 8.86 11.95 -7.15
N SER A 512 7.99 11.02 -6.77
CA SER A 512 7.94 10.41 -5.45
C SER A 512 8.15 8.90 -5.57
N SER A 513 8.88 8.31 -4.62
CA SER A 513 9.08 6.87 -4.56
C SER A 513 9.54 6.43 -3.17
N ASN A 514 9.57 5.11 -2.99
CA ASN A 514 10.34 4.46 -1.93
C ASN A 514 11.75 4.14 -2.44
N PRO A 515 12.72 3.86 -1.53
CA PRO A 515 14.04 3.44 -1.95
C PRO A 515 13.96 2.24 -2.91
N PRO A 516 14.65 2.28 -4.05
CA PRO A 516 14.68 1.18 -5.01
C PRO A 516 15.67 0.09 -4.60
N ASP A 517 15.54 -1.05 -5.28
CA ASP A 517 16.51 -2.12 -5.21
C ASP A 517 17.74 -1.80 -6.07
N ARG A 518 18.92 -2.19 -5.61
CA ARG A 518 20.16 -2.13 -6.40
C ARG A 518 20.03 -2.99 -7.66
N GLY A 519 20.69 -2.55 -8.74
CA GLY A 519 20.67 -3.25 -10.02
C GLY A 519 19.42 -3.00 -10.86
N THR A 520 18.52 -2.12 -10.42
CA THR A 520 17.48 -1.56 -11.25
C THR A 520 17.94 -0.25 -11.91
N TRP A 521 17.37 0.12 -13.09
CA TRP A 521 17.71 1.41 -13.73
C TRP A 521 17.52 2.60 -12.76
N TRP A 522 16.55 2.48 -11.87
CA TRP A 522 16.19 3.50 -10.90
C TRP A 522 17.20 3.54 -9.74
N GLY A 523 17.71 2.37 -9.31
CA GLY A 523 18.82 2.27 -8.38
C GLY A 523 20.09 2.91 -8.93
N ASP A 524 20.45 2.57 -10.16
CA ASP A 524 21.61 3.14 -10.86
C ASP A 524 21.51 4.66 -11.02
N PHE A 525 20.31 5.18 -11.31
CA PHE A 525 20.07 6.63 -11.39
C PHE A 525 20.28 7.32 -10.04
N LEU A 526 19.84 6.70 -8.93
CA LEU A 526 19.97 7.27 -7.60
C LEU A 526 21.42 7.18 -7.06
N GLU A 527 22.16 6.15 -7.44
CA GLU A 527 23.60 6.03 -7.10
C GLU A 527 24.45 7.09 -7.84
N ASN A 528 24.07 7.42 -9.08
CA ASN A 528 24.79 8.34 -9.93
C ASN A 528 23.87 9.40 -10.55
N PRO A 529 23.24 10.28 -9.75
CA PRO A 529 22.31 11.26 -10.27
C PRO A 529 23.03 12.28 -11.16
N PRO A 530 22.45 12.67 -12.30
CA PRO A 530 23.03 13.70 -13.15
C PRO A 530 23.08 15.06 -12.42
N THR A 531 23.97 15.95 -12.83
CA THR A 531 24.22 17.24 -12.16
C THR A 531 23.00 18.18 -12.12
N ASN A 532 22.03 17.99 -13.02
CA ASN A 532 20.76 18.72 -13.07
C ASN A 532 19.64 18.05 -12.25
N ALA A 533 19.94 16.97 -11.52
CA ALA A 533 19.02 16.33 -10.62
C ALA A 533 19.31 16.67 -9.15
N ALA A 534 18.27 16.68 -8.32
CA ALA A 534 18.34 16.72 -6.87
C ALA A 534 17.46 15.59 -6.30
N VAL A 535 18.06 14.76 -5.47
CA VAL A 535 17.38 13.68 -4.76
C VAL A 535 17.29 14.08 -3.30
N PHE A 536 16.09 14.08 -2.77
CA PHE A 536 15.79 14.41 -1.39
C PHE A 536 15.38 13.12 -0.68
N PHE A 537 16.30 12.60 0.09
CA PHE A 537 15.98 11.54 1.03
C PHE A 537 15.38 12.18 2.27
N GLN A 538 14.32 11.58 2.80
CA GLN A 538 13.97 11.87 4.18
C GLN A 538 15.19 11.46 5.01
N PRO A 539 15.71 12.34 5.90
CA PRO A 539 16.98 12.11 6.58
C PRO A 539 17.07 10.74 7.23
N SER A 540 18.27 10.13 7.21
CA SER A 540 18.55 8.92 7.96
C SER A 540 18.19 9.11 9.43
N GLY A 541 17.62 8.08 10.03
CA GLY A 541 17.38 8.07 11.46
C GLY A 541 18.64 8.24 12.32
N ARG A 542 19.83 8.05 11.75
CA ARG A 542 21.15 8.28 12.42
C ARG A 542 21.70 9.68 12.22
N SER A 543 21.08 10.50 11.40
CA SER A 543 21.56 11.85 11.10
C SER A 543 21.14 12.84 12.17
N PRO A 544 22.02 13.76 12.61
CA PRO A 544 21.64 14.91 13.44
C PRO A 544 20.61 15.82 12.76
N GLU A 545 20.48 15.75 11.42
CA GLU A 545 19.52 16.48 10.60
C GLU A 545 18.19 15.73 10.47
N CYS A 546 18.05 14.57 11.15
CA CYS A 546 16.79 13.86 11.19
C CYS A 546 15.74 14.75 11.83
N ASP A 547 14.74 15.20 11.08
CA ASP A 547 13.60 15.97 11.60
C ASP A 547 12.91 15.24 12.74
N TRP A 548 13.18 13.98 12.87
CA TRP A 548 12.61 13.01 13.77
C TRP A 548 13.48 12.80 15.04
N ASP A 549 14.81 13.01 14.98
CA ASP A 549 15.72 12.74 16.09
C ASP A 549 15.39 13.54 17.35
N GLN A 550 14.97 14.79 17.20
CA GLN A 550 14.49 15.63 18.30
C GLN A 550 13.18 15.11 18.93
N TYR A 551 12.50 14.14 18.32
CA TYR A 551 11.24 13.55 18.75
C TYR A 551 11.38 12.08 19.17
N LEU A 552 12.58 11.49 19.03
CA LEU A 552 12.92 10.11 19.34
C LEU A 552 13.52 9.95 20.76
N PRO A 553 13.41 8.76 21.37
CA PRO A 553 14.17 8.46 22.59
C PRO A 553 15.69 8.51 22.33
N ASP A 554 16.45 8.92 23.34
CA ASP A 554 17.91 8.86 23.30
C ASP A 554 18.37 7.45 22.88
N ASN A 555 19.30 7.37 21.93
CA ASN A 555 19.86 6.12 21.35
C ASN A 555 18.91 5.25 20.51
N TYR A 556 17.77 5.80 20.06
CA TYR A 556 16.80 5.04 19.26
C TYR A 556 17.43 4.36 18.04
N TYR A 557 18.07 5.15 17.15
CA TYR A 557 18.70 4.62 15.95
C TYR A 557 19.97 3.82 16.24
N GLN A 558 20.64 4.09 17.34
CA GLN A 558 21.83 3.33 17.75
C GLN A 558 21.43 1.89 18.13
N ASN A 559 20.30 1.70 18.80
CA ASN A 559 19.77 0.37 19.12
C ASN A 559 19.33 -0.42 17.87
N LEU A 560 18.78 0.27 16.84
CA LEU A 560 18.45 -0.36 15.55
C LEU A 560 19.69 -0.85 14.81
N VAL A 561 20.77 -0.09 14.87
CA VAL A 561 22.05 -0.40 14.23
C VAL A 561 22.77 -1.59 14.87
N GLU A 562 22.65 -1.71 16.19
CA GLU A 562 23.30 -2.80 16.94
C GLU A 562 22.59 -4.16 16.77
N SER A 563 21.33 -4.13 16.31
CA SER A 563 20.47 -5.31 16.26
C SER A 563 20.17 -5.82 14.85
N HIS A 564 20.56 -5.10 13.77
CA HIS A 564 20.33 -5.52 12.37
C HIS A 564 21.60 -5.58 11.56
N ASP A 565 21.53 -6.34 10.44
CA ASP A 565 22.59 -6.30 9.45
C ASP A 565 22.67 -4.92 8.76
N GLU A 566 23.83 -4.61 8.25
CA GLU A 566 24.13 -3.29 7.69
C GLU A 566 23.33 -2.97 6.44
N GLU A 567 22.93 -3.98 5.63
CA GLU A 567 22.11 -3.79 4.43
C GLU A 567 20.68 -3.38 4.80
N TRP A 568 20.12 -3.98 5.84
CA TRP A 568 18.84 -3.58 6.37
C TRP A 568 18.88 -2.14 6.92
N CYS A 569 19.91 -1.81 7.69
CA CYS A 569 20.09 -0.47 8.24
C CYS A 569 20.20 0.60 7.14
N LYS A 570 20.90 0.32 6.05
CA LYS A 570 21.00 1.23 4.89
C LYS A 570 19.64 1.60 4.30
N VAL A 571 18.74 0.63 4.12
CA VAL A 571 17.42 0.88 3.49
C VAL A 571 16.45 1.56 4.45
N TYR A 572 16.37 1.05 5.67
CA TYR A 572 15.23 1.34 6.55
C TYR A 572 15.55 2.36 7.65
N VAL A 573 16.81 2.51 8.03
CA VAL A 573 17.28 3.54 8.95
C VAL A 573 17.81 4.74 8.18
N ASP A 574 18.62 4.48 7.15
CA ASP A 574 19.33 5.51 6.42
C ASP A 574 18.58 6.00 5.17
N GLY A 575 17.47 5.33 4.79
CA GLY A 575 16.76 5.67 3.56
C GLY A 575 17.60 5.46 2.29
N GLN A 576 18.64 4.61 2.38
CA GLN A 576 19.59 4.34 1.31
C GLN A 576 19.15 3.16 0.43
N LEU A 577 19.83 3.02 -0.71
CA LEU A 577 19.65 1.89 -1.62
C LEU A 577 20.02 0.57 -0.94
N GLY A 578 19.17 -0.44 -1.06
CA GLY A 578 19.43 -1.77 -0.51
C GLY A 578 18.84 -2.88 -1.39
N ALA A 579 19.18 -4.13 -1.07
CA ALA A 579 18.50 -5.27 -1.65
C ALA A 579 17.20 -5.52 -0.90
N SER A 580 16.02 -5.42 -1.56
CA SER A 580 14.75 -5.86 -0.96
C SER A 580 14.68 -7.39 -0.89
N LEU A 581 13.79 -7.91 -0.03
CA LEU A 581 13.52 -9.35 0.03
C LEU A 581 12.96 -9.92 -1.30
N GLU A 582 12.36 -9.07 -2.15
CA GLU A 582 11.98 -9.43 -3.53
C GLU A 582 13.18 -9.37 -4.50
N GLY A 583 14.24 -8.64 -4.16
CA GLY A 583 15.51 -8.52 -4.89
C GLY A 583 16.66 -9.30 -4.28
N GLN A 584 16.43 -10.32 -3.45
CA GLN A 584 17.52 -11.18 -3.03
C GLN A 584 18.17 -11.77 -4.29
N PRO A 585 19.50 -11.64 -4.42
CA PRO A 585 20.18 -12.23 -5.54
C PRO A 585 19.82 -13.72 -5.63
N VAL A 586 19.42 -14.15 -6.81
CA VAL A 586 19.09 -15.55 -7.08
C VAL A 586 20.23 -16.45 -6.59
N PHE A 587 21.46 -15.96 -6.68
CA PHE A 587 22.68 -16.61 -6.21
C PHE A 587 23.30 -15.80 -5.06
N LYS A 588 22.92 -16.09 -3.84
CA LYS A 588 23.37 -15.36 -2.63
C LYS A 588 24.88 -15.44 -2.41
N ASN A 589 25.51 -16.51 -2.88
CA ASN A 589 26.94 -16.78 -2.73
C ASN A 589 27.76 -16.22 -3.90
N PHE A 590 27.15 -15.53 -4.88
CA PHE A 590 27.89 -14.88 -5.95
C PHE A 590 28.62 -13.64 -5.41
N ASN A 591 29.94 -13.64 -5.57
CA ASN A 591 30.81 -12.51 -5.24
C ASN A 591 31.57 -12.08 -6.50
N LYS A 592 31.37 -10.84 -6.94
CA LYS A 592 31.96 -10.30 -8.16
C LYS A 592 33.49 -10.35 -8.12
N ASP A 593 34.11 -10.08 -6.98
CA ASP A 593 35.56 -10.05 -6.84
C ASP A 593 36.20 -11.43 -6.91
N VAL A 594 35.43 -12.49 -6.60
CA VAL A 594 35.87 -13.89 -6.61
C VAL A 594 35.49 -14.60 -7.91
N HIS A 595 34.21 -14.41 -8.37
CA HIS A 595 33.64 -15.21 -9.44
C HIS A 595 33.72 -14.58 -10.82
N VAL A 596 34.11 -13.29 -10.92
CA VAL A 596 34.33 -12.63 -12.21
C VAL A 596 35.82 -12.61 -12.50
N ALA A 597 36.20 -13.27 -13.61
CA ALA A 597 37.58 -13.30 -14.06
C ALA A 597 38.09 -11.87 -14.39
N LYS A 598 39.31 -11.55 -13.95
CA LYS A 598 39.94 -10.25 -14.23
C LYS A 598 40.43 -10.13 -15.69
N GLU A 599 40.58 -11.28 -16.37
CA GLU A 599 41.02 -11.39 -17.76
C GLU A 599 40.00 -12.24 -18.56
N HIS A 600 40.01 -12.05 -19.88
CA HIS A 600 39.20 -12.85 -20.78
C HIS A 600 39.53 -14.34 -20.68
N LEU A 601 38.52 -15.15 -20.29
CA LEU A 601 38.69 -16.61 -20.21
C LEU A 601 38.89 -17.18 -21.61
N ARG A 602 39.87 -18.12 -21.72
CA ARG A 602 40.10 -18.87 -22.96
C ARG A 602 39.54 -20.28 -22.81
N PRO A 603 38.97 -20.86 -23.86
CA PRO A 603 38.45 -22.22 -23.82
C PRO A 603 39.59 -23.22 -23.61
N VAL A 604 39.32 -24.24 -22.78
CA VAL A 604 40.24 -25.32 -22.49
C VAL A 604 40.22 -26.35 -23.61
N ARG A 605 41.38 -26.63 -24.23
CA ARG A 605 41.47 -27.65 -25.27
C ARG A 605 41.21 -29.04 -24.70
N GLY A 606 40.43 -29.85 -25.41
CA GLY A 606 40.12 -31.22 -24.96
C GLY A 606 38.89 -31.36 -24.06
N ALA A 607 38.35 -30.26 -23.53
CA ALA A 607 37.07 -30.24 -22.82
C ALA A 607 35.94 -29.79 -23.79
N PRO A 608 34.77 -30.44 -23.80
CA PRO A 608 33.65 -30.03 -24.64
C PRO A 608 33.04 -28.72 -24.16
N ILE A 609 32.47 -27.90 -25.08
CA ILE A 609 31.64 -26.79 -24.76
C ILE A 609 30.22 -27.31 -24.38
N VAL A 610 29.74 -27.00 -23.21
CA VAL A 610 28.35 -27.25 -22.85
C VAL A 610 27.58 -25.94 -22.97
N ILE A 611 26.55 -25.95 -23.80
CA ILE A 611 25.73 -24.79 -24.13
C ILE A 611 24.40 -24.95 -23.42
N GLY A 612 24.15 -24.23 -22.35
CA GLY A 612 22.84 -24.16 -21.71
C GLY A 612 21.93 -23.25 -22.51
N CYS A 613 20.83 -23.78 -23.06
CA CYS A 613 19.87 -23.01 -23.85
C CYS A 613 18.51 -22.91 -23.17
N ASP A 614 17.94 -21.70 -23.13
CA ASP A 614 16.53 -21.46 -22.92
C ASP A 614 15.81 -21.52 -24.28
N ALA A 615 14.84 -22.43 -24.40
CA ALA A 615 14.15 -22.75 -25.64
C ALA A 615 12.84 -21.95 -25.84
N ALA A 616 12.75 -20.73 -25.32
CA ALA A 616 11.59 -19.85 -25.42
C ALA A 616 11.57 -19.01 -26.70
N LEU A 617 10.53 -18.18 -26.89
CA LEU A 617 10.42 -17.21 -27.99
C LEU A 617 11.50 -16.10 -27.94
N HIS A 618 12.12 -15.91 -26.79
CA HIS A 618 13.29 -15.08 -26.53
C HIS A 618 14.45 -15.99 -26.13
N PRO A 619 15.05 -16.72 -27.08
CA PRO A 619 16.04 -17.74 -26.78
C PRO A 619 17.35 -17.14 -26.27
N ALA A 620 17.98 -17.84 -25.32
CA ALA A 620 19.29 -17.50 -24.81
C ALA A 620 20.18 -18.76 -24.77
N ALA A 621 21.49 -18.56 -24.93
CA ALA A 621 22.50 -19.62 -24.89
C ALA A 621 23.72 -19.15 -24.07
N ILE A 622 24.16 -19.95 -23.11
CA ILE A 622 25.36 -19.70 -22.30
C ILE A 622 26.39 -20.81 -22.59
N TYR A 623 27.60 -20.40 -23.01
CA TYR A 623 28.68 -21.29 -23.38
C TYR A 623 29.58 -21.52 -22.17
N THR A 624 29.66 -22.76 -21.72
CA THR A 624 30.41 -23.13 -20.53
C THR A 624 31.36 -24.29 -20.76
N GLN A 625 32.39 -24.38 -19.93
CA GLN A 625 33.27 -25.54 -19.79
C GLN A 625 33.55 -25.81 -18.31
N ILE A 626 33.86 -27.05 -18.00
CA ILE A 626 34.48 -27.40 -16.70
C ILE A 626 35.95 -27.66 -16.98
N ASP A 627 36.84 -26.93 -16.30
CA ASP A 627 38.29 -27.12 -16.44
C ASP A 627 38.76 -28.34 -15.65
N TYR A 628 40.06 -28.64 -15.78
CA TYR A 628 40.70 -29.77 -15.12
C TYR A 628 40.75 -29.65 -13.58
N LYS A 629 40.52 -28.45 -13.05
CA LYS A 629 40.35 -28.20 -11.61
C LYS A 629 38.91 -28.31 -11.15
N GLY A 630 37.97 -28.55 -12.07
CA GLY A 630 36.53 -28.63 -11.76
C GLY A 630 35.84 -27.27 -11.63
N ARG A 631 36.45 -26.18 -12.09
CA ARG A 631 35.83 -24.83 -12.12
C ARG A 631 34.90 -24.72 -13.32
N LEU A 632 33.73 -24.16 -13.12
CA LEU A 632 32.80 -23.81 -14.20
C LEU A 632 33.25 -22.49 -14.83
N LEU A 633 33.66 -22.52 -16.08
CA LEU A 633 34.05 -21.37 -16.88
C LEU A 633 32.85 -20.94 -17.71
N VAL A 634 32.34 -19.72 -17.54
CA VAL A 634 31.35 -19.10 -18.40
C VAL A 634 32.10 -18.26 -19.44
N LEU A 635 32.08 -18.71 -20.68
CA LEU A 635 32.97 -18.20 -21.73
C LEU A 635 32.29 -17.17 -22.64
N HIS A 636 30.97 -17.32 -22.89
CA HIS A 636 30.22 -16.45 -23.79
C HIS A 636 28.71 -16.62 -23.57
N GLU A 637 27.95 -15.63 -24.03
CA GLU A 637 26.49 -15.67 -24.10
C GLU A 637 25.97 -15.18 -25.46
N ASP A 638 24.86 -15.77 -25.92
CA ASP A 638 24.04 -15.28 -27.01
C ASP A 638 22.59 -15.16 -26.55
N TYR A 639 21.89 -14.13 -26.97
CA TYR A 639 20.45 -14.02 -26.79
C TYR A 639 19.78 -13.34 -27.98
N ALA A 640 18.47 -13.57 -28.15
CA ALA A 640 17.70 -12.94 -29.19
C ALA A 640 16.24 -12.72 -28.71
N THR A 641 15.57 -11.76 -29.33
CA THR A 641 14.17 -11.43 -29.08
C THR A 641 13.34 -11.80 -30.29
N GLY A 642 12.22 -12.56 -30.08
CA GLY A 642 11.31 -12.92 -31.17
C GLY A 642 11.93 -13.82 -32.23
N MET A 643 12.89 -14.68 -31.89
CA MET A 643 13.63 -15.52 -32.83
C MET A 643 13.29 -17.00 -32.62
N GLY A 644 12.84 -17.67 -33.66
CA GLY A 644 12.55 -19.11 -33.62
C GLY A 644 13.81 -19.97 -33.53
N ALA A 645 13.66 -21.23 -33.10
CA ALA A 645 14.72 -22.20 -32.84
C ALA A 645 15.68 -22.38 -34.05
N LEU A 646 15.14 -22.53 -35.25
CA LEU A 646 15.94 -22.76 -36.47
C LEU A 646 16.92 -21.61 -36.73
N THR A 647 16.43 -20.39 -36.70
CA THR A 647 17.23 -19.19 -36.95
C THR A 647 18.22 -18.95 -35.81
N PHE A 648 17.83 -19.14 -34.55
CA PHE A 648 18.70 -18.95 -33.40
C PHE A 648 19.87 -19.95 -33.41
N VAL A 649 19.59 -21.23 -33.62
CA VAL A 649 20.66 -22.25 -33.62
C VAL A 649 21.59 -22.06 -34.85
N ARG A 650 21.03 -21.78 -36.03
CA ARG A 650 21.81 -21.61 -37.26
C ARG A 650 22.66 -20.32 -37.22
N ASP A 651 22.02 -19.18 -36.95
CA ASP A 651 22.62 -17.87 -37.20
C ASP A 651 23.32 -17.28 -35.95
N ARG A 652 23.05 -17.82 -34.78
CA ARG A 652 23.73 -17.45 -33.51
C ARG A 652 24.63 -18.58 -33.04
N VAL A 653 24.08 -19.68 -32.55
CA VAL A 653 24.83 -20.73 -31.88
C VAL A 653 25.93 -21.32 -32.73
N LYS A 654 25.62 -21.75 -33.98
CA LYS A 654 26.62 -22.34 -34.89
C LYS A 654 27.66 -21.33 -35.32
N ARG A 655 27.25 -20.08 -35.56
CA ARG A 655 28.14 -19.00 -35.90
C ARG A 655 29.13 -18.72 -34.78
N THR A 656 28.66 -18.57 -33.54
CA THR A 656 29.49 -18.36 -32.35
C THR A 656 30.46 -19.50 -32.13
N LEU A 657 30.00 -20.78 -32.31
CA LEU A 657 30.87 -21.93 -32.23
C LEU A 657 31.99 -21.90 -33.31
N ALA A 658 31.67 -21.53 -34.54
CA ALA A 658 32.67 -21.45 -35.58
C ALA A 658 33.68 -20.30 -35.36
N GLU A 659 33.19 -19.12 -34.96
CA GLU A 659 34.04 -17.92 -34.81
C GLU A 659 34.88 -17.94 -33.51
N LYS A 660 34.34 -18.43 -32.40
CA LYS A 660 35.00 -18.34 -31.09
C LYS A 660 35.53 -19.67 -30.55
N PHE A 661 34.94 -20.81 -30.98
CA PHE A 661 35.22 -22.12 -30.40
C PHE A 661 35.57 -23.18 -31.49
N GLY A 662 36.06 -22.74 -32.65
CA GLY A 662 36.31 -23.60 -33.79
C GLY A 662 37.15 -24.83 -33.42
N GLY A 663 36.67 -26.04 -33.78
CA GLY A 663 37.33 -27.32 -33.54
C GLY A 663 37.11 -27.93 -32.15
N ILE A 664 36.31 -27.32 -31.28
CA ILE A 664 35.94 -27.88 -29.99
C ILE A 664 34.56 -28.54 -30.08
N ASP A 665 34.46 -29.78 -29.56
CA ASP A 665 33.17 -30.51 -29.50
C ASP A 665 32.17 -29.74 -28.64
N ALA A 666 30.89 -29.68 -29.07
CA ALA A 666 29.87 -28.93 -28.38
C ALA A 666 28.60 -29.75 -28.13
N LEU A 667 28.00 -29.55 -26.97
CA LEU A 667 26.75 -30.19 -26.51
C LEU A 667 25.76 -29.14 -26.08
N ILE A 668 24.57 -29.10 -26.71
CA ILE A 668 23.47 -28.23 -26.28
C ILE A 668 22.63 -28.94 -25.21
N CYS A 669 22.50 -28.31 -24.07
CA CYS A 669 21.62 -28.72 -22.96
C CYS A 669 20.43 -27.77 -22.87
N VAL A 670 19.21 -28.32 -22.97
CA VAL A 670 17.96 -27.55 -22.88
C VAL A 670 17.11 -28.03 -21.73
N ASP A 671 16.12 -27.22 -21.32
CA ASP A 671 15.15 -27.63 -20.32
C ASP A 671 14.20 -28.74 -20.85
N PRO A 672 13.53 -29.48 -19.96
CA PRO A 672 12.59 -30.54 -20.38
C PRO A 672 11.41 -30.05 -21.21
N ALA A 673 11.00 -28.77 -21.13
CA ALA A 673 9.91 -28.20 -21.90
C ALA A 673 10.24 -28.06 -23.39
N ALA A 674 11.53 -28.05 -23.77
CA ALA A 674 11.99 -28.02 -25.15
C ALA A 674 11.64 -29.31 -25.97
N ASN A 675 11.16 -30.35 -25.30
CA ASN A 675 10.58 -31.54 -25.92
C ASN A 675 9.12 -31.38 -26.34
N THR A 676 8.47 -30.25 -26.00
CA THR A 676 7.09 -29.97 -26.43
C THR A 676 7.07 -29.63 -27.92
N ARG A 677 6.17 -30.27 -28.68
CA ARG A 677 6.02 -30.03 -30.10
C ARG A 677 5.44 -28.62 -30.35
N SER A 678 5.99 -27.95 -31.35
CA SER A 678 5.41 -26.70 -31.86
C SER A 678 4.06 -26.96 -32.52
N GLN A 679 3.09 -26.06 -32.32
CA GLN A 679 1.77 -26.17 -32.97
C GLN A 679 1.81 -25.91 -34.48
N SER A 680 2.88 -25.31 -35.00
CA SER A 680 2.98 -24.88 -36.40
C SER A 680 3.70 -25.92 -37.32
N ASP A 681 4.70 -26.66 -36.82
CA ASP A 681 5.53 -27.56 -37.64
C ASP A 681 5.77 -28.94 -37.02
N GLU A 682 5.08 -29.26 -35.91
CA GLU A 682 5.14 -30.53 -35.16
C GLU A 682 6.54 -30.96 -34.68
N ARG A 683 7.57 -30.09 -34.83
CA ARG A 683 8.94 -30.36 -34.41
C ARG A 683 9.18 -29.82 -33.01
N THR A 684 10.01 -30.54 -32.27
CA THR A 684 10.51 -30.03 -30.99
C THR A 684 11.71 -29.11 -31.24
N TRP A 685 12.02 -28.23 -30.30
CA TRP A 685 13.23 -27.41 -30.33
C TRP A 685 14.50 -28.29 -30.49
N LEU A 686 14.52 -29.43 -29.80
CA LEU A 686 15.60 -30.41 -29.90
C LEU A 686 15.74 -31.01 -31.31
N ASP A 687 14.62 -31.34 -31.97
CA ASP A 687 14.65 -31.89 -33.34
C ASP A 687 15.21 -30.88 -34.32
N VAL A 688 14.88 -29.59 -34.14
CA VAL A 688 15.43 -28.52 -34.95
C VAL A 688 16.96 -28.40 -34.74
N ALA A 689 17.43 -28.41 -33.50
CA ALA A 689 18.87 -28.34 -33.24
C ALA A 689 19.63 -29.56 -33.80
N ARG A 690 19.07 -30.78 -33.65
CA ARG A 690 19.63 -32.01 -34.26
C ARG A 690 19.68 -31.99 -35.73
N SER A 691 18.65 -31.47 -36.41
CA SER A 691 18.61 -31.34 -37.88
C SER A 691 19.71 -30.41 -38.42
N LEU A 692 20.21 -29.53 -37.59
CA LEU A 692 21.35 -28.64 -37.88
C LEU A 692 22.71 -29.24 -37.48
N GLY A 693 22.76 -30.55 -37.12
CA GLY A 693 23.96 -31.27 -36.77
C GLY A 693 24.49 -31.02 -35.36
N MET A 694 23.68 -30.46 -34.46
CA MET A 694 24.08 -30.24 -33.07
C MET A 694 23.80 -31.47 -32.21
N ARG A 695 24.73 -31.82 -31.34
CA ARG A 695 24.49 -32.79 -30.25
C ARG A 695 23.65 -32.13 -29.18
N THR A 696 22.60 -32.82 -28.70
CA THR A 696 21.64 -32.25 -27.74
C THR A 696 21.34 -33.21 -26.63
N VAL A 697 21.13 -32.67 -25.43
CA VAL A 697 20.67 -33.37 -24.25
C VAL A 697 19.60 -32.52 -23.52
N THR A 698 18.70 -33.19 -22.84
CA THR A 698 17.71 -32.52 -22.00
C THR A 698 18.20 -32.51 -20.54
N ALA A 699 18.04 -31.39 -19.87
CA ALA A 699 18.31 -31.31 -18.44
C ALA A 699 17.40 -32.30 -17.65
N PRO A 700 17.88 -32.90 -16.56
CA PRO A 700 17.14 -33.95 -15.85
C PRO A 700 15.90 -33.41 -15.12
N THR A 701 15.84 -32.12 -14.84
CA THR A 701 14.73 -31.51 -14.08
C THR A 701 14.56 -30.03 -14.42
N ASN A 702 13.31 -29.54 -14.29
CA ASN A 702 12.97 -28.12 -14.37
C ASN A 702 12.64 -27.51 -13.00
N VAL A 703 12.83 -28.25 -11.91
CA VAL A 703 12.60 -27.78 -10.55
C VAL A 703 13.60 -26.67 -10.20
N ILE A 704 13.10 -25.46 -9.94
CA ILE A 704 13.91 -24.24 -9.70
C ILE A 704 14.92 -24.47 -8.57
N ALA A 705 14.50 -25.04 -7.43
CA ALA A 705 15.37 -25.30 -6.29
C ALA A 705 16.59 -26.17 -6.66
N ALA A 706 16.40 -27.24 -7.46
CA ALA A 706 17.49 -28.11 -7.90
C ALA A 706 18.47 -27.38 -8.84
N ARG A 707 17.96 -26.51 -9.71
CA ARG A 707 18.75 -25.68 -10.63
C ARG A 707 19.60 -24.65 -9.87
N LEU A 708 19.01 -23.97 -8.87
CA LEU A 708 19.70 -23.03 -8.01
C LEU A 708 20.81 -23.70 -7.19
N THR A 709 20.51 -24.87 -6.60
CA THR A 709 21.48 -25.66 -5.85
C THR A 709 22.67 -26.09 -6.73
N ALA A 710 22.42 -26.47 -7.99
CA ALA A 710 23.48 -26.85 -8.92
C ALA A 710 24.45 -25.69 -9.22
N VAL A 711 23.96 -24.48 -9.38
CA VAL A 711 24.81 -23.28 -9.59
C VAL A 711 25.54 -22.91 -8.27
N ASP A 712 24.82 -22.95 -7.15
CA ASP A 712 25.37 -22.60 -5.84
C ASP A 712 26.53 -23.53 -5.42
N ALA A 713 26.49 -24.79 -5.84
CA ALA A 713 27.57 -25.73 -5.63
C ALA A 713 28.90 -25.31 -6.32
N PHE A 714 28.85 -24.56 -7.42
CA PHE A 714 30.05 -23.99 -8.03
C PHE A 714 30.47 -22.67 -7.39
N LEU A 715 29.52 -21.89 -6.86
CA LEU A 715 29.81 -20.62 -6.19
C LEU A 715 30.43 -20.80 -4.79
N THR A 716 30.12 -21.89 -4.12
CA THR A 716 30.60 -22.16 -2.75
C THR A 716 31.79 -23.13 -2.69
N ARG A 717 32.15 -23.74 -3.81
CA ARG A 717 33.22 -24.72 -3.87
C ARG A 717 34.57 -24.01 -3.81
N MET A 718 35.29 -24.22 -2.70
CA MET A 718 36.71 -23.84 -2.64
C MET A 718 37.55 -24.85 -3.43
N ILE A 719 38.41 -24.35 -4.29
CA ILE A 719 39.36 -25.13 -5.08
C ILE A 719 40.70 -24.52 -4.83
N ASP A 720 41.62 -25.34 -4.25
CA ASP A 720 43.03 -24.97 -3.98
C ASP A 720 43.81 -24.75 -5.25
#